data_7757478fe063b5846a13cc346c1ed436
#
_entry.id   7757478fe063b5846a13cc346c1ed436
#
_cell.length_a   1.000
_cell.length_b   1.000
_cell.length_c   1.000
_cell.angle_alpha   90.00
_cell.angle_beta   90.00
_cell.angle_gamma   90.00
#
_symmetry.space_group_name_H-M   'P 1'
#
loop_
_entity.id
_entity.type
_entity.pdbx_description
1 polymer ?
#
loop_
_entity_poly.entity_id
_entity_poly.type
_entity_poly.pdbx_seq_one_letter_code
_entity_poly.pdbx_strand_id
1 'polypeptide(L)'
;MIAVMASGFFVALGVGLFSFVLPLMSLDEKISGAWLGSGFAGYYFARIVIGPLAGRWADHTGARIPLLSATAVGAIFPLAYFAVPSIAILYIIQCIMGIVSGLVRPVGMAVIGDNSGDAKVRWFSVHTFLFHAAMFVGPLAGGWLYLGREVQPVLIGTVCCMGVALLILAVLFPKEAVHGPRIGVSKEDCSGCDGDYSLFLLYTAIAGRTFGIGLVAAFYPILLSLTLGRSGLVVGMLFAIPGLAVCLGLPVAGRILGGRSHSVLAFGGLILSAAALYGIGASRELWQFALWGSVMGLGSSVSIPASMTLASRLSPRQGQGFGMAHAASGVGFMAGPLAGGLMVQYAHQLDVVFQLAAFWGLLCSLPFGSQLLGKKLYLGRKVTWAIGLFCALFLFVLGGLHVHAHRKNVADYDSAYRYTGTAMGTIVNLTLVADSRGAADEASRKVMAFMRELQKDLDFRNPRGSVGRINRSAGRNWSTPSKRAYALIRRTIWFSRETGGVFDPTIGALTTSPLYYALDESVALSKKNLVDYRKVQFDEAQRRVRLVKSGMALDLGGIAKGTIIDASVKMLRGLGIAAGIVEAGGDFYCFGDRHWKVGIRHPRKDTVFATIAVREKGVCGSGDYQQFVLLEKDGETDLRHHIINPVDMEPADKVAGVTVVADSAETADSLATALFIMGGTEGMRFVREKYPDVAAMWFKSDMSVTVTENFPSKNP
;
A
#
# COMPACT_ATOMS: atom_id res chain seq x y z
N MET A 1 22.75 17.09 25.96
CA MET A 1 22.26 15.69 26.06
C MET A 1 20.74 15.60 26.00
N ILE A 2 19.96 16.24 26.92
CA ILE A 2 18.47 16.21 26.91
C ILE A 2 17.87 16.70 25.59
N ALA A 3 18.40 17.80 25.04
CA ALA A 3 17.96 18.33 23.75
C ALA A 3 18.08 17.31 22.60
N VAL A 4 19.19 16.56 22.57
CA VAL A 4 19.42 15.52 21.55
C VAL A 4 18.46 14.33 21.72
N MET A 5 18.20 13.92 22.95
CA MET A 5 17.24 12.83 23.22
C MET A 5 15.81 13.24 22.87
N ALA A 6 15.39 14.45 23.26
CA ALA A 6 14.05 14.96 22.94
C ALA A 6 13.87 15.16 21.42
N SER A 7 14.86 15.76 20.73
CA SER A 7 14.81 15.90 19.27
C SER A 7 14.79 14.52 18.57
N GLY A 8 15.60 13.57 19.04
CA GLY A 8 15.62 12.20 18.54
C GLY A 8 14.27 11.48 18.69
N PHE A 9 13.56 11.73 19.79
CA PHE A 9 12.20 11.22 20.01
C PHE A 9 11.22 11.78 18.94
N PHE A 10 11.21 13.10 18.71
CA PHE A 10 10.31 13.71 17.74
C PHE A 10 10.65 13.31 16.29
N VAL A 11 11.94 13.16 15.96
CA VAL A 11 12.35 12.62 14.65
C VAL A 11 11.85 11.20 14.48
N ALA A 12 12.04 10.33 15.46
CA ALA A 12 11.56 8.95 15.40
C ALA A 12 10.03 8.87 15.36
N LEU A 13 9.33 9.78 16.05
CA LEU A 13 7.88 9.90 16.03
C LEU A 13 7.37 10.27 14.62
N GLY A 14 7.93 11.28 13.99
CA GLY A 14 7.57 11.70 12.63
C GLY A 14 7.85 10.61 11.59
N VAL A 15 9.00 9.93 11.69
CA VAL A 15 9.32 8.78 10.83
C VAL A 15 8.33 7.63 11.04
N GLY A 16 8.01 7.29 12.30
CA GLY A 16 7.08 6.22 12.66
C GLY A 16 5.66 6.48 12.15
N LEU A 17 5.19 7.72 12.27
CA LEU A 17 3.90 8.19 11.80
C LEU A 17 3.75 8.02 10.28
N PHE A 18 4.72 8.53 9.51
CA PHE A 18 4.70 8.46 8.05
C PHE A 18 4.92 7.03 7.52
N SER A 19 5.92 6.32 8.04
CA SER A 19 6.26 4.96 7.59
C SER A 19 5.14 3.95 7.87
N PHE A 20 4.31 4.16 8.90
CA PHE A 20 3.14 3.32 9.17
C PHE A 20 2.02 3.53 8.15
N VAL A 21 1.80 4.77 7.72
CA VAL A 21 0.69 5.09 6.80
C VAL A 21 1.02 4.71 5.35
N LEU A 22 2.28 4.74 4.95
CA LEU A 22 2.70 4.43 3.58
C LEU A 22 2.22 3.04 3.07
N PRO A 23 2.27 1.93 3.85
CA PRO A 23 1.68 0.65 3.46
C PRO A 23 0.15 0.70 3.26
N LEU A 24 -0.57 1.36 4.18
CA LEU A 24 -2.03 1.48 4.10
C LEU A 24 -2.45 2.27 2.87
N MET A 25 -1.80 3.38 2.61
CA MET A 25 -2.00 4.17 1.41
C MET A 25 -1.65 3.38 0.14
N SER A 26 -0.57 2.61 0.16
CA SER A 26 -0.19 1.74 -0.95
C SER A 26 -1.24 0.67 -1.24
N LEU A 27 -1.95 0.19 -0.20
CA LEU A 27 -3.09 -0.72 -0.34
C LEU A 27 -4.29 -0.01 -0.96
N ASP A 28 -4.64 1.19 -0.46
CA ASP A 28 -5.76 1.99 -0.97
C ASP A 28 -5.53 2.39 -2.44
N GLU A 29 -4.31 2.75 -2.82
CA GLU A 29 -3.89 3.09 -4.20
C GLU A 29 -3.56 1.86 -5.06
N LYS A 30 -3.75 0.64 -4.55
CA LYS A 30 -3.48 -0.65 -5.23
C LYS A 30 -2.07 -0.73 -5.83
N ILE A 31 -1.08 -0.25 -5.10
CA ILE A 31 0.32 -0.26 -5.52
C ILE A 31 0.91 -1.65 -5.34
N SER A 32 1.76 -2.09 -6.28
CA SER A 32 2.36 -3.42 -6.22
C SER A 32 3.26 -3.59 -4.98
N GLY A 33 3.29 -4.82 -4.44
CA GLY A 33 4.15 -5.15 -3.31
C GLY A 33 5.64 -4.88 -3.56
N ALA A 34 6.12 -5.05 -4.80
CA ALA A 34 7.50 -4.75 -5.18
C ALA A 34 7.82 -3.26 -5.07
N TRP A 35 6.92 -2.37 -5.45
CA TRP A 35 7.09 -0.92 -5.26
C TRP A 35 7.15 -0.55 -3.78
N LEU A 36 6.21 -1.05 -2.97
CA LEU A 36 6.22 -0.82 -1.53
C LEU A 36 7.51 -1.33 -0.88
N GLY A 37 7.89 -2.56 -1.20
CA GLY A 37 9.14 -3.17 -0.72
C GLY A 37 10.37 -2.36 -1.08
N SER A 38 10.45 -1.81 -2.31
CA SER A 38 11.55 -0.96 -2.76
C SER A 38 11.59 0.39 -2.04
N GLY A 39 10.45 0.99 -1.71
CA GLY A 39 10.37 2.23 -0.92
C GLY A 39 10.92 2.06 0.48
N PHE A 40 10.56 0.97 1.18
CA PHE A 40 11.15 0.63 2.49
C PHE A 40 12.62 0.26 2.41
N ALA A 41 13.02 -0.50 1.38
CA ALA A 41 14.43 -0.81 1.15
C ALA A 41 15.25 0.45 0.89
N GLY A 42 14.71 1.42 0.15
CA GLY A 42 15.32 2.72 -0.10
C GLY A 42 15.57 3.50 1.19
N TYR A 43 14.62 3.50 2.13
CA TYR A 43 14.82 4.07 3.47
C TYR A 43 16.02 3.45 4.19
N TYR A 44 16.09 2.12 4.25
CA TYR A 44 17.18 1.45 4.96
C TYR A 44 18.52 1.56 4.23
N PHE A 45 18.51 1.52 2.90
CA PHE A 45 19.68 1.75 2.07
C PHE A 45 20.26 3.15 2.31
N ALA A 46 19.44 4.19 2.23
CA ALA A 46 19.82 5.56 2.49
C ALA A 46 20.45 5.71 3.89
N ARG A 47 19.84 5.07 4.89
CA ARG A 47 20.32 5.05 6.27
C ARG A 47 21.68 4.36 6.45
N ILE A 48 21.91 3.24 5.75
CA ILE A 48 23.18 2.51 5.78
C ILE A 48 24.29 3.36 5.18
N VAL A 49 24.04 3.97 4.02
CA VAL A 49 25.03 4.78 3.30
C VAL A 49 25.40 6.05 4.06
N ILE A 50 24.39 6.73 4.61
CA ILE A 50 24.65 8.03 5.29
C ILE A 50 25.25 7.86 6.68
N GLY A 51 25.04 6.74 7.37
CA GLY A 51 25.51 6.54 8.75
C GLY A 51 27.00 6.75 8.96
N PRO A 52 27.90 6.11 8.18
CA PRO A 52 29.36 6.37 8.27
C PRO A 52 29.75 7.80 7.90
N LEU A 53 29.05 8.43 6.95
CA LEU A 53 29.30 9.81 6.55
C LEU A 53 28.86 10.81 7.61
N ALA A 54 27.77 10.50 8.32
CA ALA A 54 27.25 11.31 9.43
C ALA A 54 28.28 11.47 10.57
N GLY A 55 28.96 10.38 10.93
CA GLY A 55 30.04 10.41 11.93
C GLY A 55 31.19 11.31 11.49
N ARG A 56 31.68 11.13 10.27
CA ARG A 56 32.75 11.95 9.70
C ARG A 56 32.35 13.43 9.63
N TRP A 57 31.16 13.73 9.20
CA TRP A 57 30.64 15.09 9.12
C TRP A 57 30.58 15.73 10.50
N ALA A 58 30.05 15.03 11.50
CA ALA A 58 30.01 15.50 12.88
C ALA A 58 31.39 15.69 13.49
N ASP A 59 32.38 14.85 13.13
CA ASP A 59 33.77 14.97 13.56
C ASP A 59 34.43 16.26 13.05
N HIS A 60 34.08 16.73 11.84
CA HIS A 60 34.65 17.92 11.23
C HIS A 60 33.92 19.22 11.58
N THR A 61 32.59 19.20 11.68
CA THR A 61 31.78 20.41 11.84
C THR A 61 31.11 20.55 13.21
N GLY A 62 31.33 19.55 14.10
CA GLY A 62 30.57 19.41 15.33
C GLY A 62 29.20 18.80 15.10
N ALA A 63 28.58 18.26 16.16
CA ALA A 63 27.31 17.54 16.09
C ALA A 63 26.11 18.43 15.73
N ARG A 64 26.20 19.75 16.01
CA ARG A 64 25.06 20.69 15.83
C ARG A 64 24.66 20.83 14.38
N ILE A 65 25.59 21.04 13.46
CA ILE A 65 25.31 21.29 12.04
C ILE A 65 24.62 20.07 11.38
N PRO A 66 25.15 18.83 11.49
CA PRO A 66 24.46 17.64 10.95
C PRO A 66 23.07 17.42 11.52
N LEU A 67 22.87 17.64 12.83
CA LEU A 67 21.56 17.45 13.46
C LEU A 67 20.53 18.48 12.98
N LEU A 68 20.89 19.76 12.89
CA LEU A 68 20.02 20.83 12.39
C LEU A 68 19.71 20.64 10.92
N SER A 69 20.70 20.31 10.09
CA SER A 69 20.51 20.07 8.66
C SER A 69 19.56 18.89 8.39
N ALA A 70 19.75 17.79 9.12
CA ALA A 70 18.90 16.60 8.98
C ALA A 70 17.44 16.92 9.35
N THR A 71 17.22 17.58 10.49
CA THR A 71 15.85 17.91 10.95
C THR A 71 15.20 18.96 10.05
N ALA A 72 15.93 19.94 9.51
CA ALA A 72 15.44 20.91 8.55
C ALA A 72 14.99 20.24 7.23
N VAL A 73 15.83 19.34 6.69
CA VAL A 73 15.49 18.54 5.49
C VAL A 73 14.23 17.72 5.76
N GLY A 74 14.15 17.05 6.92
CA GLY A 74 12.97 16.28 7.32
C GLY A 74 11.69 17.10 7.46
N ALA A 75 11.78 18.39 7.84
CA ALA A 75 10.65 19.28 7.96
C ALA A 75 10.20 19.86 6.61
N ILE A 76 11.12 20.10 5.67
CA ILE A 76 10.82 20.77 4.40
C ILE A 76 10.33 19.77 3.35
N PHE A 77 10.98 18.61 3.20
CA PHE A 77 10.71 17.68 2.10
C PHE A 77 9.29 17.11 2.04
N PRO A 78 8.61 16.79 3.15
CA PRO A 78 7.22 16.33 3.08
C PRO A 78 6.27 17.37 2.46
N LEU A 79 6.61 18.66 2.50
CA LEU A 79 5.84 19.72 1.86
C LEU A 79 5.85 19.63 0.33
N ALA A 80 6.84 18.96 -0.28
CA ALA A 80 6.89 18.75 -1.73
C ALA A 80 5.67 17.99 -2.27
N TYR A 81 5.02 17.17 -1.45
CA TYR A 81 3.79 16.46 -1.83
C TYR A 81 2.62 17.43 -2.13
N PHE A 82 2.55 18.55 -1.44
CA PHE A 82 1.47 19.54 -1.66
C PHE A 82 1.62 20.27 -3.01
N ALA A 83 2.84 20.36 -3.53
CA ALA A 83 3.11 20.91 -4.86
C ALA A 83 2.89 19.87 -5.98
N VAL A 84 3.30 18.62 -5.74
CA VAL A 84 3.19 17.53 -6.71
C VAL A 84 2.67 16.28 -5.99
N PRO A 85 1.34 16.12 -5.85
CA PRO A 85 0.74 14.97 -5.19
C PRO A 85 0.91 13.71 -6.06
N SER A 86 1.95 12.93 -5.76
CA SER A 86 2.23 11.67 -6.46
C SER A 86 2.86 10.65 -5.51
N ILE A 87 2.64 9.37 -5.81
CA ILE A 87 3.22 8.27 -5.05
C ILE A 87 4.75 8.29 -5.11
N ALA A 88 5.33 8.72 -6.24
CA ALA A 88 6.78 8.83 -6.39
C ALA A 88 7.40 9.81 -5.38
N ILE A 89 6.72 10.92 -5.11
CA ILE A 89 7.14 11.90 -4.09
C ILE A 89 7.12 11.27 -2.70
N LEU A 90 6.13 10.45 -2.37
CA LEU A 90 6.07 9.78 -1.07
C LEU A 90 7.22 8.78 -0.89
N TYR A 91 7.62 8.06 -1.95
CA TYR A 91 8.80 7.20 -1.89
C TYR A 91 10.10 8.00 -1.74
N ILE A 92 10.22 9.14 -2.40
CA ILE A 92 11.37 10.05 -2.22
C ILE A 92 11.39 10.56 -0.77
N ILE A 93 10.25 10.96 -0.21
CA ILE A 93 10.14 11.35 1.20
C ILE A 93 10.58 10.20 2.11
N GLN A 94 10.18 8.96 1.84
CA GLN A 94 10.60 7.78 2.61
C GLN A 94 12.12 7.59 2.58
N CYS A 95 12.77 7.72 1.43
CA CYS A 95 14.23 7.66 1.32
C CYS A 95 14.92 8.80 2.09
N ILE A 96 14.38 10.01 2.03
CA ILE A 96 14.90 11.17 2.76
C ILE A 96 14.73 10.98 4.26
N MET A 97 13.61 10.40 4.74
CA MET A 97 13.46 10.02 6.15
C MET A 97 14.53 9.00 6.57
N GLY A 98 14.97 8.12 5.65
CA GLY A 98 16.13 7.24 5.85
C GLY A 98 17.42 8.02 6.08
N ILE A 99 17.69 9.05 5.28
CA ILE A 99 18.85 9.94 5.44
C ILE A 99 18.78 10.67 6.80
N VAL A 100 17.63 11.26 7.12
CA VAL A 100 17.40 11.98 8.39
C VAL A 100 17.64 11.06 9.60
N SER A 101 17.05 9.87 9.59
CA SER A 101 17.26 8.87 10.65
C SER A 101 18.71 8.40 10.74
N GLY A 102 19.39 8.24 9.59
CA GLY A 102 20.79 7.83 9.47
C GLY A 102 21.79 8.89 9.95
N LEU A 103 21.41 10.17 9.94
CA LEU A 103 22.19 11.27 10.51
C LEU A 103 21.92 11.45 12.01
N VAL A 104 20.64 11.59 12.39
CA VAL A 104 20.25 11.98 13.75
C VAL A 104 20.64 10.93 14.79
N ARG A 105 20.44 9.64 14.49
CA ARG A 105 20.64 8.59 15.48
C ARG A 105 22.11 8.35 15.83
N PRO A 106 23.07 8.14 14.90
CA PRO A 106 24.47 7.91 15.27
C PRO A 106 25.14 9.17 15.86
N VAL A 107 24.86 10.36 15.31
CA VAL A 107 25.38 11.61 15.85
C VAL A 107 24.85 11.87 17.26
N GLY A 108 23.54 11.64 17.47
CA GLY A 108 22.92 11.74 18.80
C GLY A 108 23.53 10.78 19.82
N MET A 109 23.78 9.53 19.42
CA MET A 109 24.42 8.53 20.28
C MET A 109 25.88 8.93 20.62
N ALA A 110 26.61 9.49 19.67
CA ALA A 110 27.96 10.00 19.94
C ALA A 110 27.95 11.13 20.99
N VAL A 111 27.06 12.12 20.82
CA VAL A 111 26.89 13.21 21.79
C VAL A 111 26.53 12.70 23.19
N ILE A 112 25.66 11.71 23.28
CA ILE A 112 25.28 11.09 24.56
C ILE A 112 26.49 10.37 25.16
N GLY A 113 27.24 9.61 24.35
CA GLY A 113 28.43 8.88 24.77
C GLY A 113 29.50 9.76 25.34
N ASP A 114 29.77 10.93 24.69
CA ASP A 114 30.79 11.86 25.10
C ASP A 114 30.44 12.64 26.39
N ASN A 115 29.13 12.86 26.63
CA ASN A 115 28.67 13.71 27.75
C ASN A 115 28.07 12.91 28.94
N SER A 116 28.17 11.58 28.96
CA SER A 116 27.51 10.76 29.99
C SER A 116 28.41 10.17 31.07
N GLY A 117 29.75 10.32 30.94
CA GLY A 117 30.70 9.80 31.92
C GLY A 117 30.42 8.33 32.29
N ASP A 118 30.42 8.01 33.59
CA ASP A 118 30.15 6.65 34.09
C ASP A 118 28.69 6.21 33.93
N ALA A 119 27.76 7.14 33.64
CA ALA A 119 26.35 6.85 33.45
C ALA A 119 25.98 6.49 31.99
N LYS A 120 26.95 6.18 31.13
CA LYS A 120 26.75 5.87 29.68
C LYS A 120 25.66 4.84 29.45
N VAL A 121 25.69 3.71 30.15
CA VAL A 121 24.70 2.61 29.99
C VAL A 121 23.30 3.09 30.31
N ARG A 122 23.11 3.88 31.37
CA ARG A 122 21.81 4.43 31.74
C ARG A 122 21.26 5.36 30.64
N TRP A 123 22.07 6.27 30.14
CA TRP A 123 21.63 7.24 29.13
C TRP A 123 21.36 6.61 27.75
N PHE A 124 22.16 5.62 27.33
CA PHE A 124 21.87 4.81 26.15
C PHE A 124 20.58 4.01 26.30
N SER A 125 20.28 3.49 27.50
CA SER A 125 19.01 2.79 27.76
C SER A 125 17.81 3.73 27.67
N VAL A 126 17.94 4.95 28.23
CA VAL A 126 16.88 5.98 28.12
C VAL A 126 16.67 6.39 26.66
N HIS A 127 17.75 6.62 25.90
CA HIS A 127 17.64 6.96 24.48
C HIS A 127 16.97 5.84 23.66
N THR A 128 17.33 4.58 23.94
CA THR A 128 16.72 3.41 23.29
C THR A 128 15.24 3.29 23.65
N PHE A 129 14.90 3.51 24.92
CA PHE A 129 13.49 3.53 25.38
C PHE A 129 12.69 4.61 24.66
N LEU A 130 13.19 5.86 24.61
CA LEU A 130 12.53 6.97 23.92
C LEU A 130 12.32 6.67 22.41
N PHE A 131 13.30 6.05 21.77
CA PHE A 131 13.16 5.64 20.38
C PHE A 131 12.02 4.62 20.18
N HIS A 132 11.95 3.58 21.02
CA HIS A 132 10.87 2.59 20.91
C HIS A 132 9.51 3.16 21.35
N ALA A 133 9.49 4.10 22.31
CA ALA A 133 8.27 4.82 22.67
C ALA A 133 7.75 5.65 21.49
N ALA A 134 8.63 6.32 20.73
CA ALA A 134 8.24 7.01 19.51
C ALA A 134 7.71 6.04 18.44
N MET A 135 8.33 4.85 18.29
CA MET A 135 7.86 3.80 17.38
C MET A 135 6.55 3.15 17.84
N PHE A 136 6.15 3.28 19.09
CA PHE A 136 4.84 2.91 19.59
C PHE A 136 3.79 4.00 19.33
N VAL A 137 4.10 5.27 19.67
CA VAL A 137 3.17 6.40 19.54
C VAL A 137 2.95 6.78 18.06
N GLY A 138 3.98 6.67 17.21
CA GLY A 138 3.92 7.06 15.80
C GLY A 138 2.81 6.37 15.01
N PRO A 139 2.73 5.04 15.00
CA PRO A 139 1.66 4.30 14.32
C PRO A 139 0.26 4.61 14.86
N LEU A 140 0.11 4.85 16.18
CA LEU A 140 -1.17 5.25 16.78
C LEU A 140 -1.62 6.61 16.23
N ALA A 141 -0.73 7.60 16.28
CA ALA A 141 -0.98 8.94 15.77
C ALA A 141 -1.21 8.91 14.24
N GLY A 142 -0.41 8.11 13.52
CA GLY A 142 -0.56 7.92 12.07
C GLY A 142 -1.90 7.30 11.70
N GLY A 143 -2.31 6.25 12.41
CA GLY A 143 -3.60 5.61 12.21
C GLY A 143 -4.79 6.53 12.51
N TRP A 144 -4.66 7.40 13.51
CA TRP A 144 -5.67 8.41 13.83
C TRP A 144 -5.74 9.52 12.77
N LEU A 145 -4.60 10.02 12.32
CA LEU A 145 -4.54 11.05 11.28
C LEU A 145 -4.99 10.52 9.90
N TYR A 146 -4.92 9.22 9.67
CA TYR A 146 -5.31 8.56 8.41
C TYR A 146 -6.77 8.05 8.41
N LEU A 147 -7.59 8.39 9.40
CA LEU A 147 -9.01 7.97 9.48
C LEU A 147 -9.82 8.38 8.25
N GLY A 148 -9.56 9.58 7.70
CA GLY A 148 -10.17 10.09 6.46
C GLY A 148 -9.57 9.51 5.16
N ARG A 149 -8.62 8.57 5.24
CA ARG A 149 -7.85 8.04 4.10
C ARG A 149 -7.11 9.12 3.28
N GLU A 150 -6.83 10.25 3.92
CA GLU A 150 -6.05 11.33 3.33
C GLU A 150 -4.63 11.34 3.92
N VAL A 151 -3.63 11.49 3.05
CA VAL A 151 -2.22 11.51 3.48
C VAL A 151 -1.78 12.88 3.99
N GLN A 152 -2.48 13.96 3.62
CA GLN A 152 -2.10 15.32 3.98
C GLN A 152 -2.00 15.56 5.50
N PRO A 153 -2.95 15.14 6.36
CA PRO A 153 -2.82 15.29 7.81
C PRO A 153 -1.59 14.56 8.37
N VAL A 154 -1.25 13.42 7.79
CA VAL A 154 -0.07 12.60 8.17
C VAL A 154 1.23 13.35 7.85
N LEU A 155 1.32 13.94 6.65
CA LEU A 155 2.47 14.75 6.24
C LEU A 155 2.61 16.00 7.11
N ILE A 156 1.52 16.69 7.42
CA ILE A 156 1.53 17.85 8.33
C ILE A 156 2.01 17.41 9.72
N GLY A 157 1.50 16.31 10.26
CA GLY A 157 1.96 15.74 11.53
C GLY A 157 3.46 15.42 11.52
N THR A 158 3.97 14.86 10.41
CA THR A 158 5.41 14.59 10.21
C THR A 158 6.21 15.90 10.21
N VAL A 159 5.77 16.91 9.47
CA VAL A 159 6.40 18.24 9.42
C VAL A 159 6.43 18.88 10.82
N CYS A 160 5.31 18.82 11.56
CA CYS A 160 5.23 19.33 12.92
C CYS A 160 6.25 18.63 13.86
N CYS A 161 6.32 17.30 13.81
CA CYS A 161 7.30 16.54 14.60
C CYS A 161 8.75 16.96 14.26
N MET A 162 9.09 17.06 12.98
CA MET A 162 10.42 17.48 12.54
C MET A 162 10.71 18.94 12.90
N GLY A 163 9.71 19.83 12.79
CA GLY A 163 9.79 21.23 13.19
C GLY A 163 10.04 21.39 14.69
N VAL A 164 9.35 20.63 15.53
CA VAL A 164 9.60 20.60 16.99
C VAL A 164 11.01 20.10 17.28
N ALA A 165 11.46 19.04 16.61
CA ALA A 165 12.84 18.53 16.76
C ALA A 165 13.89 19.59 16.36
N LEU A 166 13.64 20.30 15.25
CA LEU A 166 14.50 21.40 14.78
C LEU A 166 14.54 22.56 15.80
N LEU A 167 13.38 22.97 16.32
CA LEU A 167 13.29 24.02 17.31
C LEU A 167 14.04 23.67 18.60
N ILE A 168 13.86 22.45 19.10
CA ILE A 168 14.57 21.95 20.28
C ILE A 168 16.08 22.02 20.06
N LEU A 169 16.57 21.58 18.92
CA LEU A 169 18.00 21.64 18.59
C LEU A 169 18.51 23.06 18.41
N ALA A 170 17.74 23.93 17.75
CA ALA A 170 18.15 25.30 17.50
C ALA A 170 18.27 26.12 18.79
N VAL A 171 17.34 25.91 19.75
CA VAL A 171 17.24 26.69 20.99
C VAL A 171 18.05 26.07 22.12
N LEU A 172 17.96 24.76 22.33
CA LEU A 172 18.50 24.09 23.52
C LEU A 172 19.86 23.42 23.29
N PHE A 173 20.30 23.25 22.03
CA PHE A 173 21.60 22.63 21.78
C PHE A 173 22.69 23.70 21.69
N PRO A 174 23.80 23.61 22.52
CA PRO A 174 24.82 24.63 22.59
C PRO A 174 25.47 24.95 21.24
N LYS A 175 25.80 26.24 21.02
CA LYS A 175 26.53 26.68 19.81
C LYS A 175 27.98 26.16 19.77
N GLU A 176 28.60 26.02 20.90
CA GLU A 176 29.94 25.46 21.07
C GLU A 176 29.80 24.03 21.58
N ALA A 177 29.72 23.05 20.67
CA ALA A 177 29.85 21.65 21.04
C ALA A 177 31.32 21.29 21.07
N VAL A 178 31.83 21.14 22.28
CA VAL A 178 33.23 20.87 22.66
C VAL A 178 33.78 19.68 21.85
N HIS A 179 34.91 19.92 21.18
CA HIS A 179 35.80 18.89 20.70
C HIS A 179 36.58 18.37 21.90
N GLY A 180 36.07 17.34 22.57
CA GLY A 180 36.86 16.60 23.55
C GLY A 180 37.98 15.82 22.83
N PRO A 181 39.20 15.75 23.35
CA PRO A 181 40.24 14.95 22.76
C PRO A 181 39.83 13.47 22.77
N ARG A 182 39.92 12.82 21.63
CA ARG A 182 39.68 11.37 21.50
C ARG A 182 40.69 10.64 22.40
N ILE A 183 40.21 10.02 23.47
CA ILE A 183 40.99 9.06 24.25
C ILE A 183 41.25 7.88 23.32
N GLY A 184 42.53 7.71 22.95
CA GLY A 184 43.00 6.55 22.21
C GLY A 184 42.69 5.28 23.01
N VAL A 185 41.84 4.41 22.46
CA VAL A 185 41.57 3.11 23.06
C VAL A 185 42.81 2.27 22.96
N SER A 186 43.35 1.88 24.12
CA SER A 186 44.52 0.99 24.27
C SER A 186 44.22 -0.36 23.56
N LYS A 187 45.20 -0.79 22.76
CA LYS A 187 45.23 -2.13 22.20
C LYS A 187 45.47 -3.14 23.33
N GLU A 188 44.47 -3.85 23.78
CA GLU A 188 44.64 -5.13 24.43
C GLU A 188 44.58 -6.22 23.36
N ASP A 189 45.69 -6.94 23.23
CA ASP A 189 45.88 -8.07 22.31
C ASP A 189 44.97 -9.22 22.73
N CYS A 190 43.93 -9.52 21.94
CA CYS A 190 43.18 -10.75 22.03
C CYS A 190 43.64 -11.69 20.90
N SER A 191 44.54 -12.60 21.22
CA SER A 191 44.91 -13.73 20.38
C SER A 191 43.90 -14.86 20.56
N GLY A 192 43.12 -15.15 19.50
CA GLY A 192 42.23 -16.31 19.47
C GLY A 192 41.43 -16.39 18.18
N CYS A 193 41.80 -17.29 17.25
CA CYS A 193 41.17 -17.49 15.94
C CYS A 193 39.72 -17.96 15.98
N ASP A 194 39.14 -18.31 17.13
CA ASP A 194 37.75 -18.72 17.30
C ASP A 194 36.75 -17.55 17.37
N GLY A 195 37.21 -16.32 17.60
CA GLY A 195 36.38 -15.13 17.75
C GLY A 195 35.72 -14.70 16.44
N ASP A 196 36.45 -14.75 15.32
CA ASP A 196 35.95 -14.24 14.02
C ASP A 196 34.78 -15.07 13.46
N TYR A 197 34.84 -16.40 13.67
CA TYR A 197 33.77 -17.29 13.21
C TYR A 197 32.48 -17.13 14.01
N SER A 198 32.61 -17.00 15.33
CA SER A 198 31.45 -16.72 16.22
C SER A 198 30.78 -15.38 15.91
N LEU A 199 31.57 -14.36 15.55
CA LEU A 199 31.06 -13.06 15.12
C LEU A 199 30.29 -13.14 13.80
N PHE A 200 30.79 -13.87 12.81
CA PHE A 200 30.11 -14.04 11.54
C PHE A 200 28.74 -14.70 11.73
N LEU A 201 28.64 -15.76 12.56
CA LEU A 201 27.38 -16.43 12.87
C LEU A 201 26.40 -15.51 13.60
N LEU A 202 26.90 -14.72 14.53
CA LEU A 202 26.09 -13.71 15.24
C LEU A 202 25.54 -12.66 14.27
N TYR A 203 26.36 -12.14 13.36
CA TYR A 203 25.93 -11.16 12.36
C TYR A 203 24.90 -11.73 11.38
N THR A 204 25.06 -12.99 10.96
CA THR A 204 24.07 -13.70 10.13
C THR A 204 22.74 -13.84 10.86
N ALA A 205 22.76 -14.21 12.13
CA ALA A 205 21.56 -14.32 12.96
C ALA A 205 20.86 -12.95 13.17
N ILE A 206 21.64 -11.88 13.38
CA ILE A 206 21.13 -10.50 13.46
C ILE A 206 20.46 -10.11 12.14
N ALA A 207 21.10 -10.38 10.99
CA ALA A 207 20.55 -10.08 9.67
C ALA A 207 19.25 -10.87 9.41
N GLY A 208 19.21 -12.16 9.76
CA GLY A 208 17.98 -12.99 9.64
C GLY A 208 16.81 -12.46 10.46
N ARG A 209 17.04 -12.05 11.71
CA ARG A 209 16.00 -11.43 12.54
C ARG A 209 15.51 -10.11 11.96
N THR A 210 16.42 -9.23 11.57
CA THR A 210 16.04 -7.90 11.06
C THR A 210 15.41 -7.96 9.68
N PHE A 211 15.65 -9.01 8.91
CA PHE A 211 14.90 -9.34 7.70
C PHE A 211 13.39 -9.47 8.02
N GLY A 212 13.03 -10.27 9.01
CA GLY A 212 11.64 -10.43 9.44
C GLY A 212 11.03 -9.13 9.99
N ILE A 213 11.78 -8.36 10.79
CA ILE A 213 11.29 -7.08 11.33
C ILE A 213 11.10 -6.04 10.21
N GLY A 214 11.99 -6.00 9.21
CA GLY A 214 11.86 -5.13 8.05
C GLY A 214 10.61 -5.45 7.23
N LEU A 215 10.33 -6.75 7.05
CA LEU A 215 9.12 -7.23 6.39
C LEU A 215 7.86 -6.82 7.18
N VAL A 216 7.86 -6.96 8.51
CA VAL A 216 6.79 -6.50 9.39
C VAL A 216 6.55 -5.00 9.22
N ALA A 217 7.59 -4.18 9.17
CA ALA A 217 7.45 -2.74 8.99
C ALA A 217 6.72 -2.35 7.69
N ALA A 218 6.95 -3.10 6.60
CA ALA A 218 6.36 -2.82 5.30
C ALA A 218 4.99 -3.48 5.07
N PHE A 219 4.76 -4.70 5.58
CA PHE A 219 3.61 -5.52 5.16
C PHE A 219 2.63 -5.87 6.28
N TYR A 220 3.00 -5.68 7.56
CA TYR A 220 2.11 -6.00 8.69
C TYR A 220 0.86 -5.09 8.72
N PRO A 221 0.94 -3.77 8.47
CA PRO A 221 -0.27 -2.95 8.37
C PRO A 221 -1.24 -3.43 7.28
N ILE A 222 -0.71 -3.91 6.15
CA ILE A 222 -1.51 -4.47 5.05
C ILE A 222 -2.16 -5.78 5.48
N LEU A 223 -1.39 -6.70 6.09
CA LEU A 223 -1.93 -7.97 6.59
C LEU A 223 -3.07 -7.75 7.59
N LEU A 224 -2.88 -6.83 8.55
CA LEU A 224 -3.91 -6.47 9.53
C LEU A 224 -5.16 -5.89 8.86
N SER A 225 -4.98 -4.96 7.91
CA SER A 225 -6.09 -4.32 7.22
C SER A 225 -6.90 -5.33 6.39
N LEU A 226 -6.23 -6.20 5.63
CA LEU A 226 -6.88 -7.21 4.79
C LEU A 226 -7.56 -8.32 5.61
N THR A 227 -6.90 -8.80 6.67
CA THR A 227 -7.42 -9.94 7.45
C THR A 227 -8.58 -9.53 8.35
N LEU A 228 -8.51 -8.34 8.98
CA LEU A 228 -9.51 -7.88 9.93
C LEU A 228 -10.60 -7.00 9.30
N GLY A 229 -10.46 -6.61 8.03
CA GLY A 229 -11.38 -5.66 7.38
C GLY A 229 -11.40 -4.28 8.06
N ARG A 230 -10.33 -3.94 8.79
CA ARG A 230 -10.21 -2.70 9.58
C ARG A 230 -9.11 -1.82 9.01
N SER A 231 -9.20 -0.52 9.26
CA SER A 231 -8.20 0.46 8.82
C SER A 231 -7.93 1.50 9.91
N GLY A 232 -6.95 2.35 9.69
CA GLY A 232 -6.65 3.49 10.55
C GLY A 232 -6.23 3.09 11.95
N LEU A 233 -6.98 3.53 12.97
CA LEU A 233 -6.58 3.45 14.38
C LEU A 233 -6.40 2.01 14.88
N VAL A 234 -7.30 1.08 14.53
CA VAL A 234 -7.22 -0.32 15.00
C VAL A 234 -5.96 -1.00 14.47
N VAL A 235 -5.64 -0.80 13.20
CA VAL A 235 -4.40 -1.30 12.59
C VAL A 235 -3.18 -0.65 13.24
N GLY A 236 -3.24 0.66 13.52
CA GLY A 236 -2.21 1.39 14.24
C GLY A 236 -1.97 0.86 15.65
N MET A 237 -3.04 0.56 16.39
CA MET A 237 -2.95 -0.05 17.74
C MET A 237 -2.24 -1.40 17.69
N LEU A 238 -2.66 -2.31 16.81
CA LEU A 238 -2.04 -3.64 16.68
C LEU A 238 -0.59 -3.56 16.21
N PHE A 239 -0.30 -2.69 15.25
CA PHE A 239 1.07 -2.47 14.77
C PHE A 239 1.99 -1.88 15.84
N ALA A 240 1.46 -1.11 16.79
CA ALA A 240 2.21 -0.51 17.88
C ALA A 240 2.56 -1.51 19.01
N ILE A 241 1.81 -2.61 19.16
CA ILE A 241 2.00 -3.59 20.26
C ILE A 241 3.44 -4.12 20.37
N PRO A 242 4.11 -4.54 19.29
CA PRO A 242 5.51 -4.96 19.39
C PRO A 242 6.43 -3.90 19.97
N GLY A 243 6.25 -2.63 19.59
CA GLY A 243 7.00 -1.49 20.15
C GLY A 243 6.77 -1.30 21.65
N LEU A 244 5.51 -1.39 22.09
CA LEU A 244 5.14 -1.34 23.50
C LEU A 244 5.78 -2.49 24.28
N ALA A 245 5.71 -3.71 23.76
CA ALA A 245 6.29 -4.89 24.41
C ALA A 245 7.82 -4.79 24.51
N VAL A 246 8.51 -4.18 23.54
CA VAL A 246 9.94 -3.84 23.66
C VAL A 246 10.17 -2.86 24.81
N CYS A 247 9.39 -1.77 24.88
CA CYS A 247 9.55 -0.77 25.95
C CYS A 247 9.38 -1.37 27.35
N LEU A 248 8.38 -2.22 27.53
CA LEU A 248 8.11 -2.88 28.82
C LEU A 248 9.13 -4.00 29.13
N GLY A 249 9.63 -4.69 28.11
CA GLY A 249 10.59 -5.77 28.23
C GLY A 249 12.04 -5.32 28.50
N LEU A 250 12.47 -4.15 28.00
CA LEU A 250 13.85 -3.67 28.12
C LEU A 250 14.37 -3.56 29.59
N PRO A 251 13.61 -2.99 30.55
CA PRO A 251 14.07 -2.93 31.94
C PRO A 251 14.21 -4.32 32.58
N VAL A 252 13.33 -5.26 32.21
CA VAL A 252 13.36 -6.64 32.69
C VAL A 252 14.54 -7.39 32.07
N ALA A 253 14.76 -7.22 30.77
CA ALA A 253 15.89 -7.80 30.06
C ALA A 253 17.22 -7.34 30.66
N GLY A 254 17.36 -6.07 31.05
CA GLY A 254 18.56 -5.55 31.70
C GLY A 254 18.89 -6.24 33.03
N ARG A 255 17.88 -6.63 33.82
CA ARG A 255 18.07 -7.40 35.06
C ARG A 255 18.45 -8.85 34.79
N ILE A 256 17.84 -9.47 33.79
CA ILE A 256 18.08 -10.87 33.40
C ILE A 256 19.50 -11.03 32.80
N LEU A 257 19.97 -10.03 32.03
CA LEU A 257 21.29 -10.03 31.41
C LEU A 257 22.45 -10.05 32.44
N GLY A 258 22.23 -9.55 33.65
CA GLY A 258 23.26 -9.56 34.69
C GLY A 258 23.63 -10.94 35.25
N GLY A 259 22.81 -11.98 35.07
CA GLY A 259 22.99 -13.29 35.67
C GLY A 259 23.06 -14.48 34.72
N ARG A 260 22.90 -14.31 33.40
CA ARG A 260 22.84 -15.41 32.43
C ARG A 260 23.76 -15.22 31.24
N SER A 261 24.05 -16.34 30.52
CA SER A 261 24.83 -16.31 29.28
C SER A 261 24.12 -15.45 28.22
N HIS A 262 24.81 -14.41 27.77
CA HIS A 262 24.31 -13.49 26.72
C HIS A 262 23.99 -14.23 25.41
N SER A 263 24.74 -15.30 25.13
CA SER A 263 24.53 -16.13 23.94
C SER A 263 23.20 -16.87 23.99
N VAL A 264 22.83 -17.45 25.13
CA VAL A 264 21.54 -18.13 25.34
C VAL A 264 20.36 -17.16 25.21
N LEU A 265 20.51 -15.96 25.80
CA LEU A 265 19.50 -14.92 25.72
C LEU A 265 19.33 -14.34 24.32
N ALA A 266 20.42 -14.14 23.58
CA ALA A 266 20.39 -13.72 22.19
C ALA A 266 19.66 -14.76 21.33
N PHE A 267 20.03 -16.02 21.44
CA PHE A 267 19.42 -17.11 20.67
C PHE A 267 17.96 -17.34 21.04
N GLY A 268 17.61 -17.37 22.33
CA GLY A 268 16.23 -17.52 22.78
C GLY A 268 15.31 -16.42 22.25
N GLY A 269 15.76 -15.16 22.25
CA GLY A 269 15.01 -14.04 21.68
C GLY A 269 14.91 -14.09 20.16
N LEU A 270 15.88 -14.67 19.44
CA LEU A 270 15.81 -14.92 18.00
C LEU A 270 14.73 -15.96 17.67
N ILE A 271 14.69 -17.06 18.41
CA ILE A 271 13.66 -18.09 18.26
C ILE A 271 12.27 -17.55 18.53
N LEU A 272 12.10 -16.77 19.64
CA LEU A 272 10.81 -16.13 19.94
C LEU A 272 10.36 -15.17 18.83
N SER A 273 11.29 -14.41 18.25
CA SER A 273 10.98 -13.50 17.12
C SER A 273 10.54 -14.27 15.87
N ALA A 274 11.19 -15.41 15.57
CA ALA A 274 10.81 -16.25 14.44
C ALA A 274 9.45 -16.93 14.67
N ALA A 275 9.19 -17.46 15.86
CA ALA A 275 7.90 -18.03 16.23
C ALA A 275 6.77 -17.00 16.13
N ALA A 276 7.05 -15.77 16.56
CA ALA A 276 6.09 -14.66 16.45
C ALA A 276 5.75 -14.30 15.00
N LEU A 277 6.75 -14.26 14.11
CA LEU A 277 6.51 -14.05 12.67
C LEU A 277 5.63 -15.12 12.05
N TYR A 278 5.87 -16.41 12.39
CA TYR A 278 5.02 -17.50 11.96
C TYR A 278 3.59 -17.34 12.49
N GLY A 279 3.46 -17.04 13.78
CA GLY A 279 2.17 -16.84 14.43
C GLY A 279 1.39 -15.64 13.85
N ILE A 280 2.07 -14.53 13.51
CA ILE A 280 1.47 -13.38 12.81
C ILE A 280 0.91 -13.82 11.46
N GLY A 281 1.66 -14.59 10.65
CA GLY A 281 1.17 -15.11 9.37
C GLY A 281 -0.01 -16.07 9.51
N ALA A 282 -0.06 -16.86 10.60
CA ALA A 282 -1.16 -17.79 10.86
C ALA A 282 -2.40 -17.15 11.51
N SER A 283 -2.31 -15.89 11.97
CA SER A 283 -3.38 -15.20 12.71
C SER A 283 -4.57 -14.82 11.82
N ARG A 284 -5.78 -14.90 12.40
CA ARG A 284 -7.02 -14.47 11.74
C ARG A 284 -7.85 -13.55 12.64
N GLU A 285 -7.62 -13.59 13.96
CA GLU A 285 -8.36 -12.86 14.97
C GLU A 285 -7.51 -11.75 15.62
N LEU A 286 -8.12 -10.65 16.03
CA LEU A 286 -7.46 -9.49 16.63
C LEU A 286 -6.55 -9.86 17.81
N TRP A 287 -7.02 -10.73 18.73
CA TRP A 287 -6.26 -11.14 19.89
C TRP A 287 -5.01 -11.97 19.55
N GLN A 288 -5.04 -12.73 18.45
CA GLN A 288 -3.89 -13.50 17.96
C GLN A 288 -2.79 -12.56 17.49
N PHE A 289 -3.13 -11.53 16.71
CA PHE A 289 -2.18 -10.49 16.29
C PHE A 289 -1.59 -9.74 17.49
N ALA A 290 -2.40 -9.42 18.51
CA ALA A 290 -1.93 -8.79 19.73
C ALA A 290 -0.98 -9.71 20.52
N LEU A 291 -1.29 -10.99 20.62
CA LEU A 291 -0.45 -11.99 21.29
C LEU A 291 0.91 -12.12 20.59
N TRP A 292 0.90 -12.43 19.30
CA TRP A 292 2.13 -12.66 18.55
C TRP A 292 2.96 -11.39 18.36
N GLY A 293 2.31 -10.23 18.25
CA GLY A 293 2.98 -8.92 18.30
C GLY A 293 3.70 -8.69 19.64
N SER A 294 3.08 -9.07 20.75
CA SER A 294 3.69 -9.00 22.08
C SER A 294 4.89 -9.95 22.22
N VAL A 295 4.75 -11.18 21.76
CA VAL A 295 5.84 -12.18 21.73
C VAL A 295 7.03 -11.68 20.92
N MET A 296 6.78 -11.08 19.74
CA MET A 296 7.83 -10.51 18.89
C MET A 296 8.57 -9.37 19.61
N GLY A 297 7.84 -8.48 20.29
CA GLY A 297 8.43 -7.39 21.06
C GLY A 297 9.26 -7.88 22.25
N LEU A 298 8.76 -8.85 23.01
CA LEU A 298 9.50 -9.46 24.11
C LEU A 298 10.75 -10.20 23.65
N GLY A 299 10.68 -10.98 22.58
CA GLY A 299 11.84 -11.60 21.95
C GLY A 299 12.90 -10.59 21.52
N SER A 300 12.47 -9.45 20.95
CA SER A 300 13.34 -8.36 20.55
C SER A 300 13.96 -7.64 21.73
N SER A 301 13.22 -7.41 22.84
CA SER A 301 13.71 -6.74 24.04
C SER A 301 14.89 -7.46 24.70
N VAL A 302 14.95 -8.79 24.56
CA VAL A 302 16.02 -9.63 25.09
C VAL A 302 17.15 -9.80 24.05
N SER A 303 16.81 -10.11 22.81
CA SER A 303 17.82 -10.46 21.78
C SER A 303 18.64 -9.26 21.30
N ILE A 304 18.07 -8.04 21.26
CA ILE A 304 18.79 -6.85 20.78
C ILE A 304 19.97 -6.52 21.70
N PRO A 305 19.77 -6.26 23.02
CA PRO A 305 20.88 -5.90 23.89
C PRO A 305 21.88 -7.05 24.08
N ALA A 306 21.40 -8.30 24.14
CA ALA A 306 22.28 -9.47 24.25
C ALA A 306 23.18 -9.62 23.03
N SER A 307 22.64 -9.50 21.80
CA SER A 307 23.41 -9.59 20.55
C SER A 307 24.44 -8.45 20.44
N MET A 308 24.08 -7.23 20.84
CA MET A 308 25.00 -6.08 20.81
C MET A 308 26.14 -6.26 21.83
N THR A 309 25.83 -6.73 23.04
CA THR A 309 26.86 -7.02 24.05
C THR A 309 27.81 -8.13 23.56
N LEU A 310 27.30 -9.17 22.93
CA LEU A 310 28.15 -10.21 22.33
C LEU A 310 29.04 -9.66 21.22
N ALA A 311 28.47 -8.87 20.30
CA ALA A 311 29.25 -8.27 19.23
C ALA A 311 30.41 -7.40 19.76
N SER A 312 30.19 -6.66 20.84
CA SER A 312 31.21 -5.86 21.46
C SER A 312 32.29 -6.66 22.20
N ARG A 313 31.90 -7.81 22.81
CA ARG A 313 32.82 -8.70 23.55
C ARG A 313 33.67 -9.59 22.65
N LEU A 314 33.09 -10.09 21.54
CA LEU A 314 33.77 -10.99 20.63
C LEU A 314 34.64 -10.26 19.59
N SER A 315 34.43 -8.96 19.39
CA SER A 315 35.21 -8.18 18.43
C SER A 315 36.51 -7.66 19.05
N PRO A 316 37.65 -7.73 18.33
CA PRO A 316 38.92 -7.16 18.78
C PRO A 316 38.86 -5.66 19.09
N ARG A 317 37.95 -4.96 18.45
CA ARG A 317 37.66 -3.54 18.67
C ARG A 317 36.15 -3.36 18.91
N GLN A 318 35.78 -2.92 20.10
CA GLN A 318 34.37 -2.74 20.49
C GLN A 318 33.56 -1.91 19.49
N GLY A 319 34.11 -0.79 19.02
CA GLY A 319 33.45 0.06 18.02
C GLY A 319 33.22 -0.64 16.67
N GLN A 320 34.17 -1.49 16.24
CA GLN A 320 34.04 -2.28 15.02
C GLN A 320 32.96 -3.36 15.16
N GLY A 321 32.89 -4.04 16.33
CA GLY A 321 31.83 -5.01 16.62
C GLY A 321 30.41 -4.42 16.55
N PHE A 322 30.23 -3.26 17.18
CA PHE A 322 28.96 -2.52 17.08
C PHE A 322 28.63 -2.07 15.65
N GLY A 323 29.61 -1.53 14.93
CA GLY A 323 29.45 -1.06 13.56
C GLY A 323 29.01 -2.20 12.62
N MET A 324 29.65 -3.34 12.71
CA MET A 324 29.32 -4.53 11.91
C MET A 324 27.97 -5.12 12.29
N ALA A 325 27.59 -5.14 13.57
CA ALA A 325 26.26 -5.57 14.00
C ALA A 325 25.16 -4.65 13.47
N HIS A 326 25.40 -3.34 13.44
CA HIS A 326 24.49 -2.37 12.83
C HIS A 326 24.41 -2.52 11.30
N ALA A 327 25.53 -2.79 10.64
CA ALA A 327 25.57 -3.06 9.20
C ALA A 327 24.77 -4.34 8.85
N ALA A 328 25.00 -5.44 9.58
CA ALA A 328 24.26 -6.68 9.43
C ALA A 328 22.74 -6.48 9.65
N SER A 329 22.39 -5.72 10.68
CA SER A 329 21.01 -5.32 10.95
C SER A 329 20.42 -4.50 9.78
N GLY A 330 21.18 -3.57 9.23
CA GLY A 330 20.77 -2.75 8.08
C GLY A 330 20.49 -3.58 6.83
N VAL A 331 21.38 -4.54 6.54
CA VAL A 331 21.20 -5.47 5.40
C VAL A 331 19.89 -6.27 5.54
N GLY A 332 19.62 -6.80 6.73
CA GLY A 332 18.37 -7.53 6.99
C GLY A 332 17.14 -6.64 6.80
N PHE A 333 17.16 -5.44 7.38
CA PHE A 333 16.07 -4.46 7.24
C PHE A 333 15.83 -4.02 5.78
N MET A 334 16.84 -3.99 4.94
CA MET A 334 16.72 -3.67 3.52
C MET A 334 16.20 -4.88 2.74
N ALA A 335 16.76 -6.06 2.97
CA ALA A 335 16.43 -7.27 2.23
C ALA A 335 15.01 -7.78 2.51
N GLY A 336 14.50 -7.64 3.76
CA GLY A 336 13.18 -8.09 4.16
C GLY A 336 12.04 -7.47 3.34
N PRO A 337 11.90 -6.14 3.29
CA PRO A 337 10.87 -5.49 2.46
C PRO A 337 11.01 -5.78 0.97
N LEU A 338 12.23 -5.84 0.43
CA LEU A 338 12.47 -6.19 -0.98
C LEU A 338 11.95 -7.60 -1.29
N ALA A 339 12.41 -8.60 -0.53
CA ALA A 339 11.99 -9.97 -0.72
C ALA A 339 10.49 -10.14 -0.47
N GLY A 340 9.97 -9.52 0.60
CA GLY A 340 8.54 -9.53 0.90
C GLY A 340 7.70 -8.92 -0.20
N GLY A 341 8.12 -7.79 -0.78
CA GLY A 341 7.45 -7.15 -1.89
C GLY A 341 7.38 -8.01 -3.14
N LEU A 342 8.48 -8.69 -3.47
CA LEU A 342 8.54 -9.65 -4.56
C LEU A 342 7.64 -10.86 -4.30
N MET A 343 7.71 -11.44 -3.08
CA MET A 343 6.88 -12.59 -2.70
C MET A 343 5.39 -12.26 -2.75
N VAL A 344 4.96 -11.11 -2.22
CA VAL A 344 3.56 -10.65 -2.28
C VAL A 344 3.07 -10.53 -3.72
N GLN A 345 3.92 -10.04 -4.62
CA GLN A 345 3.55 -9.88 -6.03
C GLN A 345 3.32 -11.23 -6.73
N TYR A 346 4.03 -12.31 -6.33
CA TYR A 346 3.95 -13.61 -6.99
C TYR A 346 3.06 -14.62 -6.26
N ALA A 347 3.11 -14.65 -4.93
CA ALA A 347 2.38 -15.65 -4.15
C ALA A 347 0.91 -15.27 -3.92
N HIS A 348 0.52 -14.00 -4.08
CA HIS A 348 -0.81 -13.46 -3.79
C HIS A 348 -1.35 -13.80 -2.37
N GLN A 349 -0.51 -14.33 -1.49
CA GLN A 349 -0.83 -14.76 -0.13
C GLN A 349 0.15 -14.12 0.85
N LEU A 350 -0.28 -13.06 1.49
CA LEU A 350 0.56 -12.25 2.37
C LEU A 350 0.97 -13.03 3.65
N ASP A 351 0.10 -13.91 4.15
CA ASP A 351 0.34 -14.77 5.31
C ASP A 351 1.54 -15.72 5.10
N VAL A 352 1.64 -16.34 3.92
CA VAL A 352 2.77 -17.21 3.56
C VAL A 352 4.10 -16.46 3.59
N VAL A 353 4.10 -15.18 3.23
CA VAL A 353 5.32 -14.35 3.25
C VAL A 353 5.87 -14.20 4.66
N PHE A 354 5.00 -14.03 5.68
CA PHE A 354 5.42 -13.98 7.08
C PHE A 354 5.94 -15.33 7.59
N GLN A 355 5.32 -16.43 7.17
CA GLN A 355 5.77 -17.79 7.52
C GLN A 355 7.15 -18.11 6.91
N LEU A 356 7.38 -17.73 5.64
CA LEU A 356 8.68 -17.87 4.99
C LEU A 356 9.75 -17.00 5.65
N ALA A 357 9.41 -15.78 6.09
CA ALA A 357 10.32 -14.93 6.84
C ALA A 357 10.68 -15.52 8.21
N ALA A 358 9.73 -16.19 8.88
CA ALA A 358 9.99 -16.93 10.12
C ALA A 358 10.98 -18.08 9.90
N PHE A 359 10.74 -18.89 8.88
CA PHE A 359 11.66 -19.97 8.48
C PHE A 359 13.06 -19.45 8.16
N TRP A 360 13.16 -18.34 7.40
CA TRP A 360 14.43 -17.70 7.09
C TRP A 360 15.16 -17.21 8.35
N GLY A 361 14.44 -16.55 9.28
CA GLY A 361 15.01 -16.13 10.56
C GLY A 361 15.54 -17.28 11.40
N LEU A 362 14.82 -18.40 11.43
CA LEU A 362 15.26 -19.65 12.07
C LEU A 362 16.53 -20.20 11.40
N LEU A 363 16.52 -20.33 10.08
CA LEU A 363 17.66 -20.85 9.31
C LEU A 363 18.93 -20.04 9.56
N CYS A 364 18.85 -18.72 9.58
CA CYS A 364 19.96 -17.84 9.90
C CYS A 364 20.43 -17.92 11.37
N SER A 365 19.54 -18.34 12.28
CA SER A 365 19.82 -18.40 13.72
C SER A 365 20.38 -19.77 14.17
N LEU A 366 20.06 -20.85 13.45
CA LEU A 366 20.48 -22.22 13.80
C LEU A 366 21.99 -22.39 13.93
N PRO A 367 22.85 -21.87 13.02
CA PRO A 367 24.29 -22.03 13.15
C PRO A 367 24.86 -21.38 14.42
N PHE A 368 24.31 -20.21 14.80
CA PHE A 368 24.67 -19.55 16.05
C PHE A 368 24.21 -20.37 17.28
N GLY A 369 22.98 -20.93 17.23
CA GLY A 369 22.44 -21.80 18.28
C GLY A 369 23.21 -23.10 18.43
N SER A 370 23.71 -23.71 17.33
CA SER A 370 24.46 -24.95 17.37
C SER A 370 25.78 -24.83 18.16
N GLN A 371 26.40 -23.65 18.18
CA GLN A 371 27.58 -23.38 19.02
C GLN A 371 27.27 -23.40 20.52
N LEU A 372 26.02 -23.14 20.92
CA LEU A 372 25.59 -23.13 22.33
C LEU A 372 25.33 -24.51 22.87
N LEU A 373 24.96 -25.48 22.01
CA LEU A 373 24.57 -26.82 22.38
C LEU A 373 25.74 -27.80 22.57
N GLY A 374 26.97 -27.31 22.41
CA GLY A 374 28.20 -28.02 22.75
C GLY A 374 29.00 -28.57 21.56
N LYS A 375 30.30 -28.82 21.80
CA LYS A 375 31.31 -29.20 20.81
C LYS A 375 31.04 -30.42 19.93
N LYS A 376 29.95 -31.17 20.15
CA LYS A 376 29.54 -32.34 19.35
C LYS A 376 28.73 -32.04 18.09
N LEU A 377 28.17 -30.81 17.95
CA LEU A 377 27.47 -30.37 16.75
C LEU A 377 28.24 -29.22 16.05
N TYR A 378 29.54 -29.46 15.83
CA TYR A 378 30.35 -28.52 15.06
C TYR A 378 29.89 -28.59 13.60
N LEU A 379 28.98 -27.71 13.20
CA LEU A 379 28.73 -27.43 11.78
C LEU A 379 30.04 -26.84 11.21
N GLY A 380 30.84 -27.69 10.59
CA GLY A 380 32.17 -27.32 10.09
C GLY A 380 32.08 -26.06 9.20
N ARG A 381 33.18 -25.32 9.15
CA ARG A 381 33.35 -24.07 8.35
C ARG A 381 32.77 -24.18 6.93
N LYS A 382 32.80 -25.41 6.34
CA LYS A 382 32.18 -25.70 5.02
C LYS A 382 30.65 -25.60 5.02
N VAL A 383 29.95 -26.02 6.08
CA VAL A 383 28.47 -25.96 6.15
C VAL A 383 28.00 -24.54 6.39
N THR A 384 28.74 -23.72 7.11
CA THR A 384 28.42 -22.32 7.32
C THR A 384 28.60 -21.50 6.05
N TRP A 385 29.68 -21.77 5.30
CA TRP A 385 29.86 -21.22 3.96
C TRP A 385 28.75 -21.70 3.01
N ALA A 386 28.30 -22.96 3.12
CA ALA A 386 27.19 -23.49 2.37
C ALA A 386 25.86 -22.79 2.71
N ILE A 387 25.58 -22.49 3.99
CA ILE A 387 24.41 -21.72 4.42
C ILE A 387 24.50 -20.27 3.92
N GLY A 388 25.66 -19.61 4.07
CA GLY A 388 25.88 -18.25 3.53
C GLY A 388 25.75 -18.20 2.02
N LEU A 389 26.30 -19.19 1.31
CA LEU A 389 26.17 -19.36 -0.13
C LEU A 389 24.72 -19.66 -0.53
N PHE A 390 24.01 -20.53 0.22
CA PHE A 390 22.60 -20.81 0.03
C PHE A 390 21.75 -19.54 0.24
N CYS A 391 22.06 -18.72 1.24
CA CYS A 391 21.41 -17.44 1.48
C CYS A 391 21.64 -16.45 0.32
N ALA A 392 22.87 -16.36 -0.16
CA ALA A 392 23.22 -15.55 -1.33
C ALA A 392 22.57 -16.11 -2.61
N LEU A 393 22.59 -17.44 -2.80
CA LEU A 393 21.96 -18.12 -3.92
C LEU A 393 20.44 -17.99 -3.88
N PHE A 394 19.83 -18.06 -2.71
CA PHE A 394 18.38 -17.85 -2.53
C PHE A 394 17.97 -16.41 -2.91
N LEU A 395 18.74 -15.40 -2.49
CA LEU A 395 18.52 -14.02 -2.92
C LEU A 395 18.76 -13.82 -4.42
N PHE A 396 19.79 -14.50 -4.96
CA PHE A 396 20.11 -14.49 -6.40
C PHE A 396 19.03 -15.25 -7.21
N VAL A 397 18.52 -16.39 -6.70
CA VAL A 397 17.42 -17.16 -7.31
C VAL A 397 16.11 -16.37 -7.22
N LEU A 398 15.83 -15.70 -6.11
CA LEU A 398 14.67 -14.78 -6.03
C LEU A 398 14.81 -13.62 -7.01
N GLY A 399 16.00 -13.04 -7.15
CA GLY A 399 16.30 -12.03 -8.18
C GLY A 399 16.22 -12.61 -9.60
N GLY A 400 16.72 -13.82 -9.81
CA GLY A 400 16.66 -14.55 -11.08
C GLY A 400 15.24 -15.00 -11.44
N LEU A 401 14.46 -15.46 -10.46
CA LEU A 401 13.03 -15.75 -10.62
C LEU A 401 12.24 -14.49 -10.93
N HIS A 402 12.63 -13.35 -10.36
CA HIS A 402 12.05 -12.05 -10.72
C HIS A 402 12.29 -11.72 -12.20
N VAL A 403 13.54 -11.83 -12.66
CA VAL A 403 13.90 -11.60 -14.06
C VAL A 403 13.27 -12.66 -14.98
N HIS A 404 13.20 -13.92 -14.54
CA HIS A 404 12.62 -15.03 -15.31
C HIS A 404 11.08 -15.00 -15.32
N ALA A 405 10.44 -14.64 -14.21
CA ALA A 405 8.99 -14.46 -14.17
C ALA A 405 8.56 -13.19 -14.92
N HIS A 406 9.40 -12.15 -14.93
CA HIS A 406 9.21 -11.02 -15.86
C HIS A 406 9.35 -11.49 -17.32
N ARG A 407 10.26 -12.43 -17.61
CA ARG A 407 10.40 -13.04 -18.94
C ARG A 407 9.31 -14.08 -19.25
N LYS A 408 8.84 -14.89 -18.29
CA LYS A 408 7.79 -15.89 -18.51
C LYS A 408 6.39 -15.28 -18.62
N ASN A 409 6.08 -14.23 -17.86
CA ASN A 409 4.88 -13.43 -18.10
C ASN A 409 4.90 -12.67 -19.43
N VAL A 410 6.08 -12.54 -20.06
CA VAL A 410 6.27 -12.01 -21.42
C VAL A 410 6.21 -13.12 -22.48
N ALA A 411 6.48 -14.38 -22.14
CA ALA A 411 6.60 -15.48 -23.12
C ALA A 411 5.31 -16.26 -23.41
N ASP A 412 4.27 -16.12 -22.59
CA ASP A 412 2.94 -16.72 -22.87
C ASP A 412 2.00 -15.83 -23.69
N TYR A 413 2.41 -14.59 -23.94
CA TYR A 413 1.77 -13.71 -24.91
C TYR A 413 2.84 -13.27 -25.90
N ASP A 414 2.92 -13.89 -27.05
CA ASP A 414 3.76 -13.42 -28.16
C ASP A 414 3.62 -11.90 -28.28
N SER A 415 4.68 -11.15 -27.93
CA SER A 415 4.80 -9.69 -28.06
C SER A 415 3.75 -8.80 -27.39
N ALA A 416 3.14 -9.17 -26.26
CA ALA A 416 2.21 -8.28 -25.54
C ALA A 416 2.94 -7.41 -24.50
N TYR A 417 2.78 -6.09 -24.61
CA TYR A 417 3.34 -5.08 -23.69
C TYR A 417 2.27 -4.61 -22.70
N ARG A 418 2.65 -4.48 -21.41
CA ARG A 418 1.73 -4.07 -20.35
C ARG A 418 2.08 -2.70 -19.80
N TYR A 419 1.06 -1.88 -19.61
CA TYR A 419 1.16 -0.53 -19.05
C TYR A 419 0.11 -0.32 -17.98
N THR A 420 0.48 0.38 -16.91
CA THR A 420 -0.43 0.75 -15.84
C THR A 420 -0.38 2.27 -15.65
N GLY A 421 -1.53 2.87 -15.48
CA GLY A 421 -1.69 4.28 -15.21
C GLY A 421 -2.98 4.55 -14.44
N THR A 422 -3.31 5.83 -14.25
CA THR A 422 -4.53 6.24 -13.55
C THR A 422 -5.37 7.15 -14.45
N ALA A 423 -6.67 6.83 -14.53
CA ALA A 423 -7.70 7.67 -15.13
C ALA A 423 -9.06 7.29 -14.53
N MET A 424 -10.06 8.16 -14.63
CA MET A 424 -11.44 7.90 -14.19
C MET A 424 -11.55 7.54 -12.68
N GLY A 425 -10.61 8.06 -11.87
CA GLY A 425 -10.57 7.75 -10.44
C GLY A 425 -10.16 6.30 -10.11
N THR A 426 -9.61 5.56 -11.07
CA THR A 426 -9.23 4.16 -10.91
C THR A 426 -7.91 3.84 -11.61
N ILE A 427 -7.41 2.62 -11.39
CA ILE A 427 -6.27 2.07 -12.14
C ILE A 427 -6.73 1.68 -13.54
N VAL A 428 -5.91 2.02 -14.52
CA VAL A 428 -6.06 1.61 -15.92
C VAL A 428 -4.88 0.73 -16.29
N ASN A 429 -5.19 -0.48 -16.79
CA ASN A 429 -4.21 -1.39 -17.32
C ASN A 429 -4.41 -1.55 -18.83
N LEU A 430 -3.33 -1.44 -19.58
CA LEU A 430 -3.32 -1.72 -21.01
C LEU A 430 -2.43 -2.94 -21.25
N THR A 431 -2.97 -3.93 -21.95
CA THR A 431 -2.20 -5.05 -22.51
C THR A 431 -2.26 -4.93 -24.02
N LEU A 432 -1.14 -4.62 -24.68
CA LEU A 432 -1.07 -4.26 -26.09
C LEU A 432 -0.18 -5.24 -26.87
N VAL A 433 -0.68 -5.82 -27.94
CA VAL A 433 0.09 -6.59 -28.90
C VAL A 433 0.51 -5.66 -30.03
N ALA A 434 1.80 -5.41 -30.16
CA ALA A 434 2.38 -4.47 -31.12
C ALA A 434 3.68 -5.02 -31.70
N ASP A 435 4.02 -4.61 -32.91
CA ASP A 435 5.21 -5.06 -33.64
C ASP A 435 6.53 -4.65 -32.96
N SER A 436 6.50 -3.60 -32.15
CA SER A 436 7.65 -3.14 -31.38
C SER A 436 7.26 -2.51 -30.05
N ARG A 437 8.19 -2.54 -29.09
CA ARG A 437 8.03 -1.87 -27.79
C ARG A 437 7.84 -0.35 -27.97
N GLY A 438 8.55 0.27 -28.90
CA GLY A 438 8.41 1.71 -29.15
C GLY A 438 7.01 2.11 -29.61
N ALA A 439 6.40 1.32 -30.49
CA ALA A 439 5.01 1.51 -30.93
C ALA A 439 4.02 1.34 -29.76
N ALA A 440 4.21 0.32 -28.91
CA ALA A 440 3.38 0.09 -27.73
C ALA A 440 3.54 1.22 -26.69
N ASP A 441 4.76 1.68 -26.42
CA ASP A 441 5.07 2.79 -25.50
C ASP A 441 4.41 4.11 -25.98
N GLU A 442 4.44 4.39 -27.26
CA GLU A 442 3.81 5.58 -27.84
C GLU A 442 2.28 5.49 -27.77
N ALA A 443 1.71 4.35 -28.16
CA ALA A 443 0.28 4.11 -28.12
C ALA A 443 -0.27 4.21 -26.70
N SER A 444 0.41 3.61 -25.72
CA SER A 444 0.00 3.66 -24.31
C SER A 444 -0.02 5.09 -23.77
N ARG A 445 1.02 5.90 -24.04
CA ARG A 445 1.07 7.30 -23.61
C ARG A 445 -0.06 8.13 -24.23
N LYS A 446 -0.32 7.98 -25.53
CA LYS A 446 -1.40 8.71 -26.23
C LYS A 446 -2.77 8.35 -25.68
N VAL A 447 -3.04 7.05 -25.46
CA VAL A 447 -4.31 6.57 -24.93
C VAL A 447 -4.53 6.99 -23.49
N MET A 448 -3.51 6.90 -22.63
CA MET A 448 -3.62 7.37 -21.24
C MET A 448 -3.88 8.87 -21.14
N ALA A 449 -3.26 9.68 -22.02
CA ALA A 449 -3.54 11.11 -22.09
C ALA A 449 -4.98 11.39 -22.58
N PHE A 450 -5.43 10.67 -23.59
CA PHE A 450 -6.77 10.75 -24.14
C PHE A 450 -7.86 10.37 -23.12
N MET A 451 -7.67 9.28 -22.36
CA MET A 451 -8.58 8.88 -21.28
C MET A 451 -8.75 9.99 -20.25
N ARG A 452 -7.63 10.63 -19.84
CA ARG A 452 -7.66 11.75 -18.88
C ARG A 452 -8.35 12.99 -19.45
N GLU A 453 -8.21 13.25 -20.74
CA GLU A 453 -8.93 14.35 -21.42
C GLU A 453 -10.45 14.10 -21.39
N LEU A 454 -10.88 12.89 -21.78
CA LEU A 454 -12.28 12.50 -21.74
C LEU A 454 -12.86 12.55 -20.32
N GLN A 455 -12.12 12.03 -19.33
CA GLN A 455 -12.50 12.13 -17.93
C GLN A 455 -12.76 13.59 -17.53
N LYS A 456 -11.85 14.52 -17.84
CA LYS A 456 -12.02 15.94 -17.50
C LYS A 456 -13.27 16.56 -18.10
N ASP A 457 -13.71 16.10 -19.27
CA ASP A 457 -14.90 16.60 -19.93
C ASP A 457 -16.21 16.01 -19.38
N LEU A 458 -16.15 14.72 -18.97
CA LEU A 458 -17.32 13.97 -18.50
C LEU A 458 -17.52 13.98 -16.98
N ASP A 459 -16.48 14.34 -16.20
CA ASP A 459 -16.56 14.39 -14.74
C ASP A 459 -17.43 15.56 -14.28
N PHE A 460 -18.52 15.27 -13.58
CA PHE A 460 -19.42 16.26 -13.01
C PHE A 460 -18.74 17.17 -11.97
N ARG A 461 -17.67 16.69 -11.33
CA ARG A 461 -16.85 17.46 -10.36
C ARG A 461 -16.02 18.53 -11.03
N ASN A 462 -15.71 18.36 -12.31
CA ASN A 462 -14.96 19.37 -13.06
C ASN A 462 -15.89 20.49 -13.54
N PRO A 463 -15.82 21.70 -12.94
CA PRO A 463 -16.68 22.80 -13.33
C PRO A 463 -16.46 23.31 -14.76
N ARG A 464 -15.32 22.99 -15.38
CA ARG A 464 -15.00 23.36 -16.76
C ARG A 464 -15.37 22.27 -17.77
N GLY A 465 -15.62 21.05 -17.31
CA GLY A 465 -16.07 19.92 -18.13
C GLY A 465 -17.50 20.12 -18.64
N SER A 466 -17.88 19.38 -19.66
CA SER A 466 -19.22 19.47 -20.26
C SER A 466 -20.32 19.13 -19.28
N VAL A 467 -20.19 18.02 -18.53
CA VAL A 467 -21.21 17.61 -17.54
C VAL A 467 -21.29 18.59 -16.36
N GLY A 468 -20.15 19.05 -15.84
CA GLY A 468 -20.13 20.04 -14.75
C GLY A 468 -20.76 21.38 -15.15
N ARG A 469 -20.60 21.84 -16.41
CA ARG A 469 -21.30 23.04 -16.92
C ARG A 469 -22.79 22.83 -17.02
N ILE A 470 -23.24 21.69 -17.56
CA ILE A 470 -24.66 21.35 -17.65
C ILE A 470 -25.30 21.36 -16.27
N ASN A 471 -24.69 20.70 -15.29
CA ASN A 471 -25.23 20.59 -13.94
C ASN A 471 -25.36 21.96 -13.27
N ARG A 472 -24.39 22.86 -13.44
CA ARG A 472 -24.45 24.22 -12.89
C ARG A 472 -25.48 25.12 -13.55
N SER A 473 -25.84 24.85 -14.80
CA SER A 473 -26.87 25.61 -15.52
C SER A 473 -28.28 25.06 -15.38
N ALA A 474 -28.46 24.00 -14.59
CA ALA A 474 -29.75 23.34 -14.36
C ALA A 474 -30.85 24.35 -13.91
N GLY A 475 -32.00 24.25 -14.53
CA GLY A 475 -33.14 25.14 -14.28
C GLY A 475 -33.00 26.56 -14.85
N ARG A 476 -31.85 26.89 -15.47
CA ARG A 476 -31.57 28.25 -15.97
C ARG A 476 -31.37 28.31 -17.47
N ASN A 477 -30.25 27.79 -17.96
CA ASN A 477 -29.80 28.06 -19.32
C ASN A 477 -29.50 26.78 -20.09
N TRP A 478 -29.50 26.86 -21.42
CA TRP A 478 -28.94 25.86 -22.31
C TRP A 478 -27.42 25.81 -22.18
N SER A 479 -26.85 24.62 -22.15
CA SER A 479 -25.38 24.40 -22.15
C SER A 479 -24.95 23.71 -23.45
N THR A 480 -23.81 24.15 -23.99
CA THR A 480 -23.19 23.53 -25.17
C THR A 480 -22.05 22.61 -24.72
N PRO A 481 -22.26 21.30 -24.62
CA PRO A 481 -21.20 20.33 -24.31
C PRO A 481 -20.28 20.09 -25.53
N SER A 482 -19.18 19.39 -25.32
CA SER A 482 -18.38 18.88 -26.44
C SER A 482 -19.21 17.93 -27.31
N LYS A 483 -18.80 17.73 -28.58
CA LYS A 483 -19.48 16.79 -29.50
C LYS A 483 -19.58 15.38 -28.89
N ARG A 484 -18.53 14.90 -28.21
CA ARG A 484 -18.47 13.60 -27.56
C ARG A 484 -19.43 13.51 -26.36
N ALA A 485 -19.40 14.50 -25.49
CA ALA A 485 -20.30 14.55 -24.34
C ALA A 485 -21.78 14.64 -24.79
N TYR A 486 -22.09 15.44 -25.79
CA TYR A 486 -23.43 15.53 -26.36
C TYR A 486 -23.93 14.16 -26.86
N ALA A 487 -23.12 13.48 -27.65
CA ALA A 487 -23.45 12.15 -28.19
C ALA A 487 -23.62 11.11 -27.08
N LEU A 488 -22.76 11.14 -26.06
CA LEU A 488 -22.89 10.25 -24.91
C LEU A 488 -24.17 10.52 -24.13
N ILE A 489 -24.47 11.78 -23.79
CA ILE A 489 -25.69 12.13 -23.04
C ILE A 489 -26.94 11.69 -23.83
N ARG A 490 -26.96 11.85 -25.15
CA ARG A 490 -28.07 11.33 -25.98
C ARG A 490 -28.23 9.82 -25.87
N ARG A 491 -27.14 9.06 -25.98
CA ARG A 491 -27.20 7.59 -25.82
C ARG A 491 -27.62 7.19 -24.40
N THR A 492 -27.13 7.92 -23.40
CA THR A 492 -27.53 7.69 -22.00
C THR A 492 -29.02 7.88 -21.80
N ILE A 493 -29.63 8.95 -22.35
CA ILE A 493 -31.07 9.19 -22.24
C ILE A 493 -31.86 8.16 -23.08
N TRP A 494 -31.37 7.74 -24.24
CA TRP A 494 -31.97 6.64 -24.99
C TRP A 494 -31.96 5.35 -24.14
N PHE A 495 -30.84 5.02 -23.50
CA PHE A 495 -30.74 3.84 -22.63
C PHE A 495 -31.65 3.94 -21.40
N SER A 496 -31.85 5.13 -20.84
CA SER A 496 -32.83 5.37 -19.77
C SER A 496 -34.25 5.03 -20.22
N ARG A 497 -34.60 5.35 -21.47
CA ARG A 497 -35.94 4.97 -22.05
C ARG A 497 -36.06 3.45 -22.22
N GLU A 498 -35.02 2.80 -22.74
CA GLU A 498 -35.00 1.34 -22.94
C GLU A 498 -35.18 0.56 -21.63
N THR A 499 -34.59 1.05 -20.54
CA THR A 499 -34.67 0.46 -19.20
C THR A 499 -35.89 0.93 -18.39
N GLY A 500 -36.80 1.70 -18.99
CA GLY A 500 -37.98 2.23 -18.29
C GLY A 500 -37.65 3.18 -17.13
N GLY A 501 -36.44 3.76 -17.13
CA GLY A 501 -35.97 4.67 -16.09
C GLY A 501 -35.23 3.99 -14.91
N VAL A 502 -35.05 2.68 -14.95
CA VAL A 502 -34.23 1.96 -13.97
C VAL A 502 -32.79 2.47 -14.02
N PHE A 503 -32.29 2.72 -15.22
CA PHE A 503 -31.05 3.49 -15.40
C PHE A 503 -31.43 4.95 -15.69
N ASP A 504 -31.14 5.86 -14.75
CA ASP A 504 -31.45 7.28 -14.92
C ASP A 504 -30.24 8.14 -14.53
N PRO A 505 -29.57 8.82 -15.50
CA PRO A 505 -28.39 9.64 -15.19
C PRO A 505 -28.75 10.89 -14.37
N THR A 506 -30.04 11.27 -14.26
CA THR A 506 -30.46 12.41 -13.43
C THR A 506 -30.46 12.07 -11.93
N ILE A 507 -30.18 10.80 -11.57
CA ILE A 507 -29.82 10.39 -10.21
C ILE A 507 -28.65 11.23 -9.65
N GLY A 508 -27.91 11.89 -10.53
CA GLY A 508 -26.92 12.89 -10.19
C GLY A 508 -27.42 13.99 -9.24
N ALA A 509 -28.73 14.27 -9.21
CA ALA A 509 -29.32 15.15 -8.21
C ALA A 509 -29.01 14.69 -6.76
N LEU A 510 -28.81 13.38 -6.56
CA LEU A 510 -28.40 12.76 -5.30
C LEU A 510 -26.89 12.46 -5.28
N THR A 511 -26.37 11.76 -6.28
CA THR A 511 -25.02 11.20 -6.29
C THR A 511 -23.89 12.22 -6.47
N THR A 512 -24.18 13.45 -6.88
CA THR A 512 -23.19 14.53 -6.92
C THR A 512 -22.84 15.11 -5.55
N SER A 513 -23.59 14.74 -4.49
CA SER A 513 -23.24 15.07 -3.10
C SER A 513 -22.18 14.10 -2.56
N PRO A 514 -21.21 14.57 -1.76
CA PRO A 514 -20.27 13.67 -1.06
C PRO A 514 -21.05 12.70 -0.16
N LEU A 515 -20.65 11.43 -0.17
CA LEU A 515 -21.27 10.39 0.67
C LEU A 515 -22.81 10.32 0.52
N TYR A 516 -23.33 10.52 -0.68
CA TYR A 516 -24.78 10.53 -0.98
C TYR A 516 -25.50 9.26 -0.51
N TYR A 517 -24.84 8.12 -0.51
CA TYR A 517 -25.37 6.85 -0.02
C TYR A 517 -25.45 6.77 1.53
N ALA A 518 -24.85 7.70 2.25
CA ALA A 518 -24.95 7.88 3.70
C ALA A 518 -25.94 8.99 4.12
N LEU A 519 -26.60 9.64 3.16
CA LEU A 519 -27.61 10.66 3.45
C LEU A 519 -28.84 10.04 4.12
N ASP A 520 -29.48 10.84 4.96
CA ASP A 520 -30.77 10.50 5.55
C ASP A 520 -31.83 10.25 4.46
N GLU A 521 -32.67 9.23 4.66
CA GLU A 521 -33.72 8.83 3.73
C GLU A 521 -34.65 9.98 3.36
N SER A 522 -35.01 10.82 4.31
CA SER A 522 -35.86 12.00 4.08
C SER A 522 -35.21 13.00 3.12
N VAL A 523 -33.90 13.20 3.22
CA VAL A 523 -33.13 14.06 2.31
C VAL A 523 -33.05 13.43 0.92
N ALA A 524 -32.83 12.13 0.81
CA ALA A 524 -32.81 11.43 -0.46
C ALA A 524 -34.17 11.51 -1.15
N LEU A 525 -35.26 11.23 -0.45
CA LEU A 525 -36.65 11.30 -0.95
C LEU A 525 -37.03 12.72 -1.37
N SER A 526 -36.56 13.76 -0.68
CA SER A 526 -36.83 15.16 -1.06
C SER A 526 -36.32 15.50 -2.47
N LYS A 527 -35.29 14.80 -2.95
CA LYS A 527 -34.70 14.99 -4.29
C LYS A 527 -35.37 14.13 -5.38
N LYS A 528 -36.29 13.25 -5.04
CA LYS A 528 -36.96 12.34 -6.00
C LYS A 528 -37.57 13.07 -7.21
N ASN A 529 -38.17 14.23 -6.99
CA ASN A 529 -38.77 15.05 -8.05
C ASN A 529 -37.75 15.64 -9.05
N LEU A 530 -36.47 15.56 -8.75
CA LEU A 530 -35.34 15.99 -9.60
C LEU A 530 -34.78 14.85 -10.45
N VAL A 531 -35.11 13.59 -10.12
CA VAL A 531 -34.69 12.40 -10.85
C VAL A 531 -35.78 12.03 -11.87
N ASP A 532 -35.54 12.40 -13.11
CA ASP A 532 -36.43 12.12 -14.23
C ASP A 532 -35.72 12.45 -15.55
N TYR A 533 -35.21 11.44 -16.24
CA TYR A 533 -34.50 11.59 -17.52
C TYR A 533 -35.33 12.29 -18.61
N ARG A 534 -36.64 12.25 -18.53
CA ARG A 534 -37.55 12.92 -19.49
C ARG A 534 -37.47 14.45 -19.41
N LYS A 535 -36.91 15.00 -18.31
CA LYS A 535 -36.67 16.43 -18.10
C LYS A 535 -35.31 16.88 -18.63
N VAL A 536 -34.60 16.03 -19.34
CA VAL A 536 -33.38 16.39 -20.08
C VAL A 536 -33.80 16.78 -21.50
N GLN A 537 -33.65 18.04 -21.85
CA GLN A 537 -34.02 18.58 -23.15
C GLN A 537 -32.80 18.72 -24.07
N PHE A 538 -33.00 18.49 -25.36
CA PHE A 538 -31.99 18.63 -26.40
C PHE A 538 -32.41 19.67 -27.45
N ASP A 539 -31.48 20.54 -27.81
CA ASP A 539 -31.53 21.34 -29.01
C ASP A 539 -30.58 20.70 -30.03
N GLU A 540 -31.15 20.00 -31.00
CA GLU A 540 -30.40 19.24 -31.99
C GLU A 540 -29.62 20.13 -32.96
N ALA A 541 -30.20 21.27 -33.33
CA ALA A 541 -29.61 22.20 -34.30
C ALA A 541 -28.33 22.82 -33.74
N GLN A 542 -28.32 23.21 -32.49
CA GLN A 542 -27.21 23.86 -31.84
C GLN A 542 -26.42 22.92 -30.91
N ARG A 543 -26.80 21.64 -30.82
CA ARG A 543 -26.19 20.62 -29.95
C ARG A 543 -26.08 21.08 -28.50
N ARG A 544 -27.20 21.63 -27.96
CA ARG A 544 -27.29 22.07 -26.56
C ARG A 544 -28.11 21.12 -25.72
N VAL A 545 -27.81 21.10 -24.43
CA VAL A 545 -28.51 20.31 -23.43
C VAL A 545 -29.03 21.23 -22.33
N ARG A 546 -30.25 20.97 -21.83
CA ARG A 546 -30.84 21.70 -20.71
C ARG A 546 -31.47 20.74 -19.72
N LEU A 547 -31.19 20.94 -18.45
CA LEU A 547 -31.90 20.33 -17.34
C LEU A 547 -33.02 21.29 -16.92
N VAL A 548 -34.27 20.83 -16.97
CA VAL A 548 -35.45 21.71 -16.84
C VAL A 548 -35.58 22.34 -15.45
N LYS A 549 -35.25 21.59 -14.40
CA LYS A 549 -35.43 22.04 -13.02
C LYS A 549 -34.08 22.42 -12.38
N SER A 550 -34.09 23.45 -11.54
CA SER A 550 -32.96 23.74 -10.66
C SER A 550 -32.75 22.59 -9.67
N GLY A 551 -31.49 22.26 -9.40
CA GLY A 551 -31.12 21.12 -8.54
C GLY A 551 -31.02 19.78 -9.26
N MET A 552 -31.47 19.66 -10.52
CA MET A 552 -31.15 18.49 -11.35
C MET A 552 -29.65 18.42 -11.62
N ALA A 553 -29.11 17.22 -11.71
CA ALA A 553 -27.74 17.00 -12.13
C ALA A 553 -27.62 15.66 -12.87
N LEU A 554 -26.70 15.61 -13.83
CA LEU A 554 -26.32 14.38 -14.53
C LEU A 554 -25.13 13.74 -13.81
N ASP A 555 -25.21 12.43 -13.61
CA ASP A 555 -24.10 11.54 -13.29
C ASP A 555 -24.00 10.47 -14.38
N LEU A 556 -22.89 10.41 -15.06
CA LEU A 556 -22.63 9.44 -16.12
C LEU A 556 -21.81 8.24 -15.64
N GLY A 557 -21.60 8.07 -14.32
CA GLY A 557 -20.74 7.04 -13.73
C GLY A 557 -21.02 5.62 -14.19
N GLY A 558 -22.30 5.27 -14.45
CA GLY A 558 -22.71 3.93 -14.89
C GLY A 558 -22.58 3.66 -16.40
N ILE A 559 -21.99 4.57 -17.20
CA ILE A 559 -21.81 4.40 -18.65
C ILE A 559 -20.49 4.99 -19.16
N ALA A 560 -19.95 5.99 -18.46
CA ALA A 560 -18.81 6.75 -18.95
C ALA A 560 -17.52 5.94 -18.99
N LYS A 561 -17.31 4.98 -18.06
CA LYS A 561 -16.15 4.11 -18.06
C LYS A 561 -16.10 3.26 -19.34
N GLY A 562 -17.20 2.57 -19.65
CA GLY A 562 -17.32 1.78 -20.87
C GLY A 562 -17.12 2.61 -22.12
N THR A 563 -17.73 3.80 -22.18
CA THR A 563 -17.54 4.74 -23.30
C THR A 563 -16.06 5.14 -23.51
N ILE A 564 -15.34 5.43 -22.43
CA ILE A 564 -13.92 5.81 -22.50
C ILE A 564 -13.06 4.62 -22.92
N ILE A 565 -13.37 3.42 -22.44
CA ILE A 565 -12.72 2.16 -22.83
C ILE A 565 -12.89 1.93 -24.35
N ASP A 566 -14.11 1.97 -24.86
CA ASP A 566 -14.39 1.77 -26.30
C ASP A 566 -13.69 2.82 -27.16
N ALA A 567 -13.73 4.09 -26.76
CA ALA A 567 -13.03 5.16 -27.46
C ALA A 567 -11.51 4.95 -27.48
N SER A 568 -10.97 4.40 -26.40
CA SER A 568 -9.54 4.06 -26.25
C SER A 568 -9.13 2.89 -27.15
N VAL A 569 -9.96 1.85 -27.22
CA VAL A 569 -9.79 0.72 -28.15
C VAL A 569 -9.78 1.22 -29.59
N LYS A 570 -10.74 2.08 -29.94
CA LYS A 570 -10.79 2.69 -31.28
C LYS A 570 -9.52 3.47 -31.62
N MET A 571 -9.00 4.22 -30.64
CA MET A 571 -7.73 4.96 -30.80
C MET A 571 -6.54 4.02 -30.95
N LEU A 572 -6.46 2.95 -30.15
CA LEU A 572 -5.38 1.95 -30.23
C LEU A 572 -5.34 1.28 -31.60
N ARG A 573 -6.51 0.89 -32.14
CA ARG A 573 -6.61 0.34 -33.52
C ARG A 573 -6.13 1.35 -34.55
N GLY A 574 -6.48 2.63 -34.41
CA GLY A 574 -5.99 3.71 -35.28
C GLY A 574 -4.49 3.97 -35.17
N LEU A 575 -3.84 3.54 -34.08
CA LEU A 575 -2.39 3.58 -33.89
C LEU A 575 -1.68 2.29 -34.31
N GLY A 576 -2.37 1.36 -34.96
CA GLY A 576 -1.81 0.11 -35.47
C GLY A 576 -1.65 -0.99 -34.45
N ILE A 577 -2.29 -0.90 -33.27
CA ILE A 577 -2.29 -1.98 -32.27
C ILE A 577 -3.30 -3.04 -32.70
N ALA A 578 -2.80 -4.24 -33.03
CA ALA A 578 -3.59 -5.31 -33.61
C ALA A 578 -4.51 -5.99 -32.61
N ALA A 579 -4.06 -6.16 -31.34
CA ALA A 579 -4.83 -6.84 -30.29
C ALA A 579 -4.47 -6.29 -28.91
N GLY A 580 -5.39 -6.42 -27.94
CA GLY A 580 -5.10 -5.98 -26.59
C GLY A 580 -6.29 -6.06 -25.64
N ILE A 581 -6.03 -5.65 -24.41
CA ILE A 581 -7.04 -5.42 -23.36
C ILE A 581 -6.87 -3.97 -22.90
N VAL A 582 -7.97 -3.25 -22.83
CA VAL A 582 -8.09 -1.97 -22.13
C VAL A 582 -8.95 -2.22 -20.90
N GLU A 583 -8.37 -2.05 -19.73
CA GLU A 583 -9.02 -2.27 -18.44
C GLU A 583 -9.04 -0.98 -17.63
N ALA A 584 -10.16 -0.69 -16.96
CA ALA A 584 -10.28 0.42 -16.03
C ALA A 584 -11.20 0.04 -14.85
N GLY A 585 -10.59 -0.16 -13.66
CA GLY A 585 -11.34 -0.44 -12.43
C GLY A 585 -12.15 -1.74 -12.44
N GLY A 586 -11.71 -2.74 -13.20
CA GLY A 586 -12.37 -4.03 -13.33
C GLY A 586 -13.35 -4.13 -14.52
N ASP A 587 -13.55 -3.04 -15.26
CA ASP A 587 -14.26 -3.06 -16.55
C ASP A 587 -13.25 -3.11 -17.69
N PHE A 588 -13.48 -3.95 -18.71
CA PHE A 588 -12.52 -4.11 -19.80
C PHE A 588 -13.18 -4.33 -21.17
N TYR A 589 -12.39 -4.04 -22.20
CA TYR A 589 -12.64 -4.49 -23.56
C TYR A 589 -11.45 -5.29 -24.07
N CYS A 590 -11.73 -6.48 -24.57
CA CYS A 590 -10.77 -7.39 -25.17
C CYS A 590 -10.88 -7.32 -26.69
N PHE A 591 -9.84 -6.88 -27.39
CA PHE A 591 -9.87 -6.70 -28.84
C PHE A 591 -8.77 -7.47 -29.57
N GLY A 592 -8.97 -7.66 -30.87
CA GLY A 592 -8.08 -8.38 -31.77
C GLY A 592 -8.45 -9.84 -31.98
N ASP A 593 -7.82 -10.45 -32.99
CA ASP A 593 -8.14 -11.81 -33.45
C ASP A 593 -7.55 -12.90 -32.54
N ARG A 594 -7.94 -12.86 -31.26
CA ARG A 594 -7.56 -13.88 -30.27
C ARG A 594 -8.53 -13.94 -29.10
N HIS A 595 -8.56 -15.09 -28.40
CA HIS A 595 -9.29 -15.23 -27.15
C HIS A 595 -8.45 -14.76 -25.97
N TRP A 596 -9.06 -13.93 -25.14
CA TRP A 596 -8.46 -13.40 -23.91
C TRP A 596 -9.09 -14.06 -22.70
N LYS A 597 -8.28 -14.54 -21.76
CA LYS A 597 -8.77 -15.08 -20.48
C LYS A 597 -8.95 -13.94 -19.49
N VAL A 598 -10.17 -13.74 -19.01
CA VAL A 598 -10.51 -12.71 -18.04
C VAL A 598 -11.12 -13.34 -16.80
N GLY A 599 -10.71 -12.84 -15.62
CA GLY A 599 -11.18 -13.33 -14.33
C GLY A 599 -12.40 -12.56 -13.85
N ILE A 600 -13.43 -13.27 -13.39
CA ILE A 600 -14.59 -12.70 -12.71
C ILE A 600 -14.33 -12.74 -11.21
N ARG A 601 -14.36 -11.59 -10.56
CA ARG A 601 -14.11 -11.46 -9.12
C ARG A 601 -15.29 -11.97 -8.29
N HIS A 602 -15.00 -12.65 -7.19
CA HIS A 602 -16.00 -13.02 -6.20
C HIS A 602 -16.41 -11.80 -5.36
N PRO A 603 -17.73 -11.50 -5.18
CA PRO A 603 -18.19 -10.28 -4.48
C PRO A 603 -17.73 -10.16 -3.02
N ARG A 604 -17.56 -11.27 -2.31
CA ARG A 604 -17.27 -11.32 -0.86
C ARG A 604 -15.90 -11.89 -0.52
N LYS A 605 -15.14 -12.39 -1.51
CA LYS A 605 -13.81 -12.99 -1.31
C LYS A 605 -12.82 -12.34 -2.26
N ASP A 606 -11.60 -12.15 -1.82
CA ASP A 606 -10.53 -11.63 -2.70
C ASP A 606 -9.95 -12.75 -3.57
N THR A 607 -10.82 -13.38 -4.34
CA THR A 607 -10.49 -14.50 -5.24
C THR A 607 -11.20 -14.36 -6.58
N VAL A 608 -10.63 -14.95 -7.62
CA VAL A 608 -11.31 -15.13 -8.90
C VAL A 608 -12.35 -16.25 -8.75
N PHE A 609 -13.61 -15.93 -8.99
CA PHE A 609 -14.71 -16.89 -8.97
C PHE A 609 -14.70 -17.80 -10.20
N ALA A 610 -14.49 -17.21 -11.38
CA ALA A 610 -14.45 -17.91 -12.64
C ALA A 610 -13.53 -17.21 -13.63
N THR A 611 -12.98 -17.96 -14.57
CA THR A 611 -12.25 -17.41 -15.72
C THR A 611 -13.07 -17.70 -16.97
N ILE A 612 -13.29 -16.68 -17.82
CA ILE A 612 -13.98 -16.80 -19.10
C ILE A 612 -13.04 -16.42 -20.24
N ALA A 613 -13.25 -17.01 -21.41
CA ALA A 613 -12.55 -16.65 -22.63
C ALA A 613 -13.44 -15.75 -23.48
N VAL A 614 -12.95 -14.57 -23.85
CA VAL A 614 -13.69 -13.58 -24.64
C VAL A 614 -12.84 -13.06 -25.79
N ARG A 615 -13.50 -12.70 -26.87
CA ARG A 615 -12.89 -12.11 -28.07
C ARG A 615 -13.80 -11.02 -28.61
N GLU A 616 -13.26 -9.83 -28.87
CA GLU A 616 -14.02 -8.67 -29.37
C GLU A 616 -15.24 -8.38 -28.51
N LYS A 617 -15.08 -8.37 -27.17
CA LYS A 617 -16.16 -8.14 -26.21
C LYS A 617 -15.72 -7.20 -25.09
N GLY A 618 -16.68 -6.40 -24.64
CA GLY A 618 -16.62 -5.69 -23.37
C GLY A 618 -17.13 -6.59 -22.24
N VAL A 619 -16.45 -6.54 -21.09
CA VAL A 619 -16.82 -7.23 -19.85
C VAL A 619 -16.81 -6.23 -18.73
N CYS A 620 -17.95 -5.93 -18.15
CA CYS A 620 -18.11 -4.95 -17.08
C CYS A 620 -18.88 -5.52 -15.91
N GLY A 621 -18.57 -5.01 -14.71
CA GLY A 621 -19.21 -5.47 -13.48
C GLY A 621 -19.71 -4.35 -12.60
N SER A 622 -20.87 -4.56 -12.00
CA SER A 622 -21.45 -3.72 -10.94
C SER A 622 -21.64 -4.54 -9.67
N GLY A 623 -21.33 -3.95 -8.50
CA GLY A 623 -21.47 -4.65 -7.22
C GLY A 623 -21.49 -3.71 -6.03
N ASP A 624 -22.08 -4.20 -4.93
CA ASP A 624 -22.22 -3.49 -3.65
C ASP A 624 -20.90 -3.35 -2.88
N TYR A 625 -19.84 -4.04 -3.33
CA TYR A 625 -18.54 -4.14 -2.66
C TYR A 625 -17.47 -3.18 -3.18
N GLN A 626 -17.78 -2.34 -4.17
CA GLN A 626 -16.79 -1.43 -4.78
C GLN A 626 -16.66 -0.10 -4.03
N GLN A 627 -17.78 0.55 -3.73
CA GLN A 627 -17.85 1.80 -2.97
C GLN A 627 -19.04 1.71 -2.03
N PHE A 628 -18.76 1.66 -0.71
CA PHE A 628 -19.80 1.53 0.31
C PHE A 628 -19.36 2.21 1.61
N VAL A 629 -20.33 2.48 2.49
CA VAL A 629 -20.14 2.80 3.90
C VAL A 629 -20.88 1.76 4.74
N LEU A 630 -20.37 1.51 5.95
CA LEU A 630 -21.07 0.76 6.97
C LEU A 630 -21.69 1.77 7.92
N LEU A 631 -23.01 1.77 8.02
CA LEU A 631 -23.78 2.60 8.95
C LEU A 631 -24.30 1.71 10.09
N GLU A 632 -24.10 2.14 11.32
CA GLU A 632 -24.77 1.52 12.48
C GLU A 632 -26.13 2.19 12.68
N LYS A 633 -27.21 1.43 12.51
CA LYS A 633 -28.57 1.86 12.75
C LYS A 633 -29.28 0.80 13.63
N ASP A 634 -29.82 1.23 14.75
CA ASP A 634 -30.58 0.38 15.71
C ASP A 634 -29.83 -0.88 16.17
N GLY A 635 -28.47 -0.82 16.22
CA GLY A 635 -27.62 -1.95 16.63
C GLY A 635 -27.31 -2.96 15.52
N GLU A 636 -27.79 -2.73 14.32
CA GLU A 636 -27.45 -3.50 13.12
C GLU A 636 -26.52 -2.69 12.21
N THR A 637 -25.58 -3.39 11.55
CA THR A 637 -24.67 -2.78 10.57
C THR A 637 -25.29 -2.87 9.17
N ASP A 638 -25.71 -1.72 8.64
CA ASP A 638 -26.24 -1.61 7.26
C ASP A 638 -25.11 -1.27 6.27
N LEU A 639 -25.01 -2.04 5.19
CA LEU A 639 -24.06 -1.82 4.10
C LEU A 639 -24.73 -0.99 3.02
N ARG A 640 -24.38 0.29 2.93
CA ARG A 640 -24.93 1.19 1.92
C ARG A 640 -23.88 1.52 0.86
N HIS A 641 -24.19 1.19 -0.40
CA HIS A 641 -23.27 1.36 -1.53
C HIS A 641 -23.76 2.43 -2.52
N HIS A 642 -22.95 2.71 -3.54
CA HIS A 642 -23.10 3.83 -4.45
C HIS A 642 -24.15 3.64 -5.59
N ILE A 643 -24.68 2.43 -5.80
CA ILE A 643 -25.65 2.18 -6.85
C ILE A 643 -27.05 2.39 -6.28
N ILE A 644 -27.63 3.52 -6.60
CA ILE A 644 -28.93 3.95 -6.09
C ILE A 644 -30.05 3.57 -7.05
N ASN A 645 -31.13 3.02 -6.53
CA ASN A 645 -32.35 2.76 -7.29
C ASN A 645 -33.15 4.08 -7.44
N PRO A 646 -33.43 4.55 -8.67
CA PRO A 646 -34.13 5.80 -8.90
C PRO A 646 -35.59 5.82 -8.41
N VAL A 647 -36.17 4.65 -8.15
CA VAL A 647 -37.57 4.54 -7.74
C VAL A 647 -37.79 4.84 -6.27
N ASP A 648 -36.96 4.28 -5.41
CA ASP A 648 -37.02 4.43 -3.95
C ASP A 648 -35.97 5.38 -3.39
N MET A 649 -34.95 5.75 -4.18
CA MET A 649 -33.82 6.62 -3.82
C MET A 649 -32.85 5.99 -2.81
N GLU A 650 -32.92 4.67 -2.64
CA GLU A 650 -32.06 3.89 -1.74
C GLU A 650 -31.03 3.05 -2.53
N PRO A 651 -29.93 2.60 -1.91
CA PRO A 651 -29.04 1.63 -2.50
C PRO A 651 -29.77 0.34 -2.91
N ALA A 652 -29.52 -0.15 -4.11
CA ALA A 652 -30.18 -1.37 -4.62
C ALA A 652 -29.64 -2.62 -3.90
N ASP A 653 -30.51 -3.51 -3.44
CA ASP A 653 -30.20 -4.63 -2.54
C ASP A 653 -30.52 -6.03 -3.10
N LYS A 654 -31.06 -6.10 -4.32
CA LYS A 654 -31.55 -7.36 -4.90
C LYS A 654 -30.45 -8.39 -5.20
N VAL A 655 -29.22 -7.96 -5.42
CA VAL A 655 -28.07 -8.81 -5.76
C VAL A 655 -26.76 -8.23 -5.22
N ALA A 656 -25.76 -9.08 -4.97
CA ALA A 656 -24.45 -8.67 -4.52
C ALA A 656 -23.53 -8.20 -5.66
N GLY A 657 -23.77 -8.70 -6.88
CA GLY A 657 -22.96 -8.31 -8.04
C GLY A 657 -23.53 -8.83 -9.35
N VAL A 658 -23.19 -8.13 -10.42
CA VAL A 658 -23.52 -8.49 -11.81
C VAL A 658 -22.27 -8.39 -12.66
N THR A 659 -22.09 -9.34 -13.57
CA THR A 659 -21.08 -9.27 -14.65
C THR A 659 -21.78 -9.38 -15.98
N VAL A 660 -21.50 -8.45 -16.89
CA VAL A 660 -22.11 -8.39 -18.24
C VAL A 660 -21.02 -8.51 -19.29
N VAL A 661 -21.29 -9.33 -20.32
CA VAL A 661 -20.46 -9.49 -21.52
C VAL A 661 -21.25 -9.02 -22.73
N ALA A 662 -20.76 -8.00 -23.45
CA ALA A 662 -21.43 -7.38 -24.59
C ALA A 662 -20.43 -7.01 -25.70
N ASP A 663 -20.95 -6.59 -26.87
CA ASP A 663 -20.12 -6.19 -28.03
C ASP A 663 -19.35 -4.88 -27.81
N SER A 664 -19.77 -4.07 -26.83
CA SER A 664 -19.07 -2.86 -26.43
C SER A 664 -18.94 -2.77 -24.91
N ALA A 665 -17.90 -2.11 -24.41
CA ALA A 665 -17.76 -1.83 -23.00
C ALA A 665 -18.82 -0.83 -22.53
N GLU A 666 -19.25 0.12 -23.36
CA GLU A 666 -20.34 1.05 -23.06
C GLU A 666 -21.66 0.31 -22.77
N THR A 667 -22.03 -0.66 -23.62
CA THR A 667 -23.22 -1.49 -23.42
C THR A 667 -23.08 -2.37 -22.17
N ALA A 668 -21.92 -2.98 -21.96
CA ALA A 668 -21.67 -3.83 -20.80
C ALA A 668 -21.75 -3.03 -19.49
N ASP A 669 -21.13 -1.83 -19.40
CA ASP A 669 -21.12 -0.95 -18.24
C ASP A 669 -22.54 -0.46 -17.89
N SER A 670 -23.27 0.07 -18.88
CA SER A 670 -24.64 0.56 -18.67
C SER A 670 -25.62 -0.55 -18.26
N LEU A 671 -25.52 -1.72 -18.92
CA LEU A 671 -26.35 -2.87 -18.55
C LEU A 671 -25.96 -3.43 -17.19
N ALA A 672 -24.69 -3.49 -16.82
CA ALA A 672 -24.28 -3.97 -15.50
C ALA A 672 -24.95 -3.16 -14.38
N THR A 673 -25.01 -1.83 -14.52
CA THR A 673 -25.70 -0.95 -13.56
C THR A 673 -27.22 -1.20 -13.57
N ALA A 674 -27.85 -1.23 -14.73
CA ALA A 674 -29.31 -1.46 -14.83
C ALA A 674 -29.71 -2.83 -14.29
N LEU A 675 -29.00 -3.89 -14.67
CA LEU A 675 -29.28 -5.27 -14.26
C LEU A 675 -29.00 -5.51 -12.78
N PHE A 676 -28.08 -4.76 -12.19
CA PHE A 676 -27.87 -4.78 -10.74
C PHE A 676 -29.12 -4.27 -10.00
N ILE A 677 -29.71 -3.17 -10.47
CA ILE A 677 -30.91 -2.58 -9.87
C ILE A 677 -32.13 -3.46 -10.12
N MET A 678 -32.30 -4.02 -11.32
CA MET A 678 -33.42 -4.93 -11.66
C MET A 678 -33.36 -6.23 -10.85
N GLY A 679 -32.17 -6.74 -10.57
CA GLY A 679 -31.96 -8.04 -9.94
C GLY A 679 -32.08 -9.21 -10.94
N GLY A 680 -31.87 -10.44 -10.43
CA GLY A 680 -31.74 -11.63 -11.29
C GLY A 680 -32.96 -11.97 -12.12
N THR A 681 -34.16 -11.92 -11.54
CA THR A 681 -35.42 -12.35 -12.24
C THR A 681 -35.85 -11.37 -13.33
N GLU A 682 -35.98 -10.10 -12.98
CA GLU A 682 -36.37 -9.04 -13.90
C GLU A 682 -35.28 -8.77 -14.93
N GLY A 683 -34.02 -8.72 -14.50
CA GLY A 683 -32.88 -8.54 -15.39
C GLY A 683 -32.71 -9.64 -16.41
N MET A 684 -32.94 -10.91 -16.03
CA MET A 684 -32.92 -12.05 -16.98
C MET A 684 -33.97 -11.90 -18.06
N ARG A 685 -35.20 -11.55 -17.68
CA ARG A 685 -36.28 -11.30 -18.64
C ARG A 685 -35.92 -10.16 -19.59
N PHE A 686 -35.44 -9.05 -19.04
CA PHE A 686 -35.04 -7.87 -19.80
C PHE A 686 -33.96 -8.18 -20.83
N VAL A 687 -32.90 -8.92 -20.42
CA VAL A 687 -31.81 -9.31 -21.34
C VAL A 687 -32.36 -10.21 -22.47
N ARG A 688 -33.15 -11.23 -22.14
CA ARG A 688 -33.72 -12.13 -23.16
C ARG A 688 -34.58 -11.41 -24.20
N GLU A 689 -35.36 -10.42 -23.74
CA GLU A 689 -36.29 -9.71 -24.63
C GLU A 689 -35.62 -8.61 -25.45
N LYS A 690 -34.67 -7.88 -24.85
CA LYS A 690 -34.09 -6.65 -25.44
C LYS A 690 -32.67 -6.80 -25.94
N TYR A 691 -31.88 -7.71 -25.34
CA TYR A 691 -30.45 -7.85 -25.59
C TYR A 691 -30.04 -9.34 -25.68
N PRO A 692 -30.60 -10.13 -26.62
CA PRO A 692 -30.39 -11.59 -26.69
C PRO A 692 -28.93 -11.99 -26.89
N ASP A 693 -28.09 -11.11 -27.48
CA ASP A 693 -26.68 -11.33 -27.72
C ASP A 693 -25.79 -10.98 -26.51
N VAL A 694 -26.38 -10.38 -25.47
CA VAL A 694 -25.68 -10.04 -24.23
C VAL A 694 -25.71 -11.21 -23.27
N ALA A 695 -24.55 -11.53 -22.69
CA ALA A 695 -24.45 -12.51 -21.62
C ALA A 695 -24.33 -11.83 -20.27
N ALA A 696 -25.01 -12.33 -19.26
CA ALA A 696 -25.01 -11.77 -17.93
C ALA A 696 -24.96 -12.84 -16.84
N MET A 697 -24.30 -12.52 -15.72
CA MET A 697 -24.20 -13.34 -14.54
C MET A 697 -24.53 -12.49 -13.30
N TRP A 698 -25.39 -13.00 -12.44
CA TRP A 698 -25.77 -12.38 -11.17
C TRP A 698 -25.29 -13.21 -9.98
N PHE A 699 -24.69 -12.57 -9.02
CA PHE A 699 -24.46 -13.10 -7.67
C PHE A 699 -25.60 -12.63 -6.78
N LYS A 700 -26.42 -13.54 -6.31
CA LYS A 700 -27.47 -13.23 -5.33
C LYS A 700 -26.87 -12.92 -3.95
N SER A 701 -27.68 -12.39 -3.03
CA SER A 701 -27.24 -12.07 -1.67
C SER A 701 -26.73 -13.31 -0.90
N ASP A 702 -27.26 -14.50 -1.19
CA ASP A 702 -26.82 -15.80 -0.66
C ASP A 702 -25.59 -16.39 -1.39
N MET A 703 -25.01 -15.64 -2.31
CA MET A 703 -23.88 -16.03 -3.17
C MET A 703 -24.20 -17.12 -4.18
N SER A 704 -25.47 -17.54 -4.34
CA SER A 704 -25.85 -18.37 -5.48
C SER A 704 -25.77 -17.58 -6.78
N VAL A 705 -25.50 -18.28 -7.90
CA VAL A 705 -25.24 -17.65 -9.19
C VAL A 705 -26.32 -18.01 -10.19
N THR A 706 -26.80 -17.00 -10.91
CA THR A 706 -27.70 -17.16 -12.06
C THR A 706 -27.00 -16.59 -13.30
N VAL A 707 -27.06 -17.28 -14.42
CA VAL A 707 -26.40 -16.87 -15.68
C VAL A 707 -27.37 -16.97 -16.85
N THR A 708 -27.18 -16.18 -17.89
CA THR A 708 -27.84 -16.35 -19.19
C THR A 708 -27.31 -17.59 -19.91
N GLU A 709 -28.07 -18.17 -20.82
CA GLU A 709 -27.69 -19.41 -21.54
C GLU A 709 -26.44 -19.23 -22.40
N ASN A 710 -26.24 -18.04 -22.95
CA ASN A 710 -25.08 -17.67 -23.77
C ASN A 710 -23.86 -17.18 -22.95
N PHE A 711 -23.88 -17.30 -21.60
CA PHE A 711 -22.76 -16.87 -20.79
C PHE A 711 -21.54 -17.76 -21.06
N PRO A 712 -20.32 -17.18 -21.29
CA PRO A 712 -19.14 -17.97 -21.59
C PRO A 712 -18.88 -19.03 -20.52
N SER A 713 -18.65 -20.28 -20.93
CA SER A 713 -18.45 -21.42 -20.01
C SER A 713 -17.18 -21.28 -19.18
N LYS A 714 -17.16 -21.89 -17.99
CA LYS A 714 -16.04 -21.88 -17.03
C LYS A 714 -14.74 -22.53 -17.52
N ASN A 715 -14.79 -23.30 -18.65
CA ASN A 715 -13.61 -23.93 -19.26
C ASN A 715 -13.79 -23.91 -20.78
N PRO A 716 -12.88 -23.29 -21.54
CA PRO A 716 -12.59 -23.72 -22.89
C PRO A 716 -11.60 -24.89 -22.86
#